data_ea0aac7cec75f6136a31d8b50fbdae33
#
_entry.id   ea0aac7cec75f6136a31d8b50fbdae33
#
_cell.length_a   1.000
_cell.length_b   1.000
_cell.length_c   1.000
_cell.angle_alpha   90.00
_cell.angle_beta   90.00
_cell.angle_gamma   90.00
#
_symmetry.space_group_name_H-M   'P 1'
#
loop_
_entity.id
_entity.type
_entity.pdbx_description
1 polymer ?
#
loop_
_entity_poly.entity_id
_entity_poly.type
_entity_poly.pdbx_seq_one_letter_code
_entity_poly.pdbx_strand_id
1 'polypeptide(L)'
;MGLNRILVVVFCLACFGFSFASMRAADENKSSSKTEPWKAEDIINTETVQQFRISPDGKLLAWVQSESDKEKDARVSNLYLASLTENHEIQLTRGPDTNSSFAWSPDSEWIAFLSTKPRPQAKPDTAHSQIWLINSHAGEPYPLTDFVRAPHEVDWIDKDTIIFSAQEDPSAYEQALKKKKDDSEAVDDSEHEPPVRLFKMSVKDKKVTRLTNNTDWIRNWSVSEDGKYVVASHAKSLHYTFDQKVPPATILHNLTDGSEKQILTEGRIRPYRFDWTPDSSGFYVSAPFSNDPKFLTASITLLYFYDLASGKSAQVPLDWENGIGSGVVPVKDGLIVSLAAGARFETVRYTREKSDEGFTWKRAALEGEHAKNIQAFEATDVGKTIAYEYSTASKMPQVFGAKLDGNTIVSPMQLTKLNENLVKNREFTKTETIHWKGSNNEDVEGILYYPTNYDSAKKYPLITAIHGGPMGSDKDFWNASWAYPIPLLTQRGTFILRPNYHGSNNYGLKWAESICCGKYYDLETPDINMGVDYLISKGLVDPDKIATLGWSNGSILSTSLLVTYPARYKVASVGAGDIEWISDWGNVDFGDSFDSYYFGKSPFEDPQLYLKKSPFFKLDTVEAPVLIFHGTADTNVPPAQSWSYFRALQFHGKVPVKFVVFPGEPHGPRKLTHQLRKVDEEIAWFDRYFFNAAPPANEALKSGSPLDGALKSKSIARTGGLYGATYAGKGKPVIIPEVVKRDNLEIGRFEITRAQFVAFDKNYKMEPGTENYPANGITFEQAKSYADWLSKLTGQVWRVPTEAEVKSLYGNKDGENTLDYWAGYSPNPDDTVRLSEKLKDLPGPARLLKQVGSFPGQGSDTEQPAFDLGGNVAEWVVTSDGKGKPIGGSAGCPSDPRSNCTPAGEYIGFRVVRGAVQPASVAAKPAV
;
A
#
# COMPACT_ATOMS: atom_id res chain seq x y z
N MET A 1 36.32 -71.71 7.27
CA MET A 1 35.60 -72.97 7.39
C MET A 1 34.14 -72.58 7.40
N GLY A 2 33.37 -72.82 6.46
CA GLY A 2 32.93 -73.73 5.47
C GLY A 2 31.47 -73.37 5.28
N LEU A 3 31.06 -72.98 4.14
CA LEU A 3 30.58 -73.69 2.95
C LEU A 3 29.09 -74.11 2.97
N ASN A 4 28.34 -73.53 2.03
CA ASN A 4 27.31 -74.13 1.14
C ASN A 4 26.00 -74.71 1.72
N ARG A 5 24.83 -74.39 1.16
CA ARG A 5 24.29 -74.93 -0.09
C ARG A 5 22.97 -74.28 -0.50
N ILE A 6 22.95 -73.95 -1.80
CA ILE A 6 21.85 -73.80 -2.77
C ILE A 6 20.84 -74.98 -2.69
N LEU A 7 19.55 -74.70 -2.86
CA LEU A 7 18.59 -75.57 -3.54
C LEU A 7 17.55 -74.80 -4.35
N VAL A 8 17.59 -75.00 -5.65
CA VAL A 8 16.60 -74.64 -6.65
C VAL A 8 15.57 -75.74 -6.70
N VAL A 9 14.26 -75.45 -6.79
CA VAL A 9 13.26 -76.33 -7.37
C VAL A 9 12.30 -75.54 -8.25
N VAL A 10 12.13 -76.03 -9.45
CA VAL A 10 11.38 -75.54 -10.59
C VAL A 10 10.08 -76.36 -10.74
N PHE A 11 9.05 -75.73 -11.35
CA PHE A 11 7.86 -76.25 -12.00
C PHE A 11 6.61 -76.64 -11.21
N CYS A 12 5.49 -75.96 -11.49
CA CYS A 12 4.49 -76.43 -12.45
C CYS A 12 3.47 -75.33 -12.81
N LEU A 13 3.22 -75.24 -14.14
CA LEU A 13 2.11 -74.51 -14.77
C LEU A 13 0.75 -75.15 -14.47
N ALA A 14 -0.27 -74.35 -14.20
CA ALA A 14 -1.65 -74.61 -14.54
C ALA A 14 -2.33 -73.30 -14.96
N CYS A 15 -2.77 -73.32 -16.21
CA CYS A 15 -3.55 -72.26 -16.85
C CYS A 15 -4.91 -72.06 -16.22
N PHE A 16 -5.26 -70.88 -15.87
CA PHE A 16 -6.64 -70.39 -15.92
C PHE A 16 -6.65 -68.97 -16.43
N GLY A 17 -7.31 -68.78 -17.59
CA GLY A 17 -7.50 -67.49 -18.19
C GLY A 17 -8.44 -66.64 -17.39
N PHE A 18 -8.01 -65.45 -17.10
CA PHE A 18 -8.87 -64.33 -16.73
C PHE A 18 -8.52 -63.13 -17.58
N SER A 19 -9.55 -62.62 -18.24
CA SER A 19 -9.55 -61.42 -19.08
C SER A 19 -8.88 -60.23 -18.39
N PHE A 20 -7.86 -59.66 -19.04
CA PHE A 20 -7.36 -58.32 -18.72
C PHE A 20 -8.44 -57.29 -19.11
N ALA A 21 -9.26 -56.90 -18.13
CA ALA A 21 -9.93 -55.61 -18.19
C ALA A 21 -8.86 -54.56 -17.86
N SER A 22 -8.49 -53.80 -18.85
CA SER A 22 -7.64 -52.60 -18.70
C SER A 22 -8.33 -51.64 -17.76
N MET A 23 -7.92 -51.60 -16.49
CA MET A 23 -8.12 -50.44 -15.66
C MET A 23 -7.28 -49.32 -16.27
N ARG A 24 -7.89 -48.50 -17.11
CA ARG A 24 -7.45 -47.14 -17.35
C ARG A 24 -7.51 -46.45 -15.99
N ALA A 25 -6.36 -46.12 -15.45
CA ALA A 25 -6.25 -45.10 -14.43
C ALA A 25 -6.99 -43.87 -14.96
N ALA A 26 -7.99 -43.42 -14.23
CA ALA A 26 -8.57 -42.11 -14.43
C ALA A 26 -7.45 -41.09 -14.18
N ASP A 27 -6.92 -40.54 -15.25
CA ASP A 27 -6.24 -39.25 -15.16
C ASP A 27 -7.25 -38.30 -14.53
N GLU A 28 -7.05 -38.03 -13.25
CA GLU A 28 -7.64 -36.83 -12.65
C GLU A 28 -7.13 -35.66 -13.49
N ASN A 29 -7.99 -35.17 -14.35
CA ASN A 29 -7.87 -33.87 -14.96
C ASN A 29 -7.76 -32.82 -13.82
N LYS A 30 -6.55 -32.61 -13.27
CA LYS A 30 -6.20 -31.38 -12.65
C LYS A 30 -6.27 -30.34 -13.77
N SER A 31 -7.42 -29.70 -13.91
CA SER A 31 -7.53 -28.41 -14.54
C SER A 31 -6.49 -27.54 -13.83
N SER A 32 -5.36 -27.31 -14.45
CA SER A 32 -4.42 -26.30 -14.04
C SER A 32 -5.18 -24.99 -14.16
N SER A 33 -5.76 -24.51 -13.07
CA SER A 33 -6.22 -23.14 -13.00
C SER A 33 -4.99 -22.27 -13.33
N LYS A 34 -5.02 -21.62 -14.47
CA LYS A 34 -3.96 -20.68 -14.85
C LYS A 34 -3.91 -19.62 -13.75
N THR A 35 -2.82 -19.60 -12.98
CA THR A 35 -2.57 -18.53 -12.02
C THR A 35 -2.53 -17.20 -12.76
N GLU A 36 -3.16 -16.20 -12.20
CA GLU A 36 -3.13 -14.85 -12.73
C GLU A 36 -1.82 -14.14 -12.32
N PRO A 37 -1.30 -13.21 -13.13
CA PRO A 37 -0.13 -12.43 -12.74
C PRO A 37 -0.46 -11.50 -11.57
N TRP A 38 0.52 -11.22 -10.72
CA TRP A 38 0.42 -10.25 -9.64
C TRP A 38 0.17 -8.84 -10.19
N LYS A 39 -0.64 -8.07 -9.47
CA LYS A 39 -0.92 -6.65 -9.72
C LYS A 39 -0.48 -5.81 -8.53
N ALA A 40 -0.28 -4.51 -8.73
CA ALA A 40 0.08 -3.59 -7.65
C ALA A 40 -0.97 -3.59 -6.53
N GLU A 41 -2.24 -3.63 -6.90
CA GLU A 41 -3.36 -3.68 -5.96
C GLU A 41 -3.34 -4.93 -5.08
N ASP A 42 -2.85 -6.05 -5.57
CA ASP A 42 -2.74 -7.30 -4.79
C ASP A 42 -1.80 -7.14 -3.59
N ILE A 43 -0.74 -6.32 -3.76
CA ILE A 43 0.23 -6.05 -2.70
C ILE A 43 -0.29 -4.99 -1.72
N ILE A 44 -0.91 -3.93 -2.24
CA ILE A 44 -1.38 -2.81 -1.43
C ILE A 44 -2.62 -3.17 -0.61
N ASN A 45 -3.50 -4.00 -1.17
CA ASN A 45 -4.76 -4.38 -0.53
C ASN A 45 -4.67 -5.66 0.33
N THR A 46 -3.46 -6.09 0.71
CA THR A 46 -3.30 -7.26 1.58
C THR A 46 -3.94 -7.06 2.95
N GLU A 47 -4.56 -8.11 3.45
CA GLU A 47 -5.04 -8.21 4.82
C GLU A 47 -3.89 -8.62 5.74
N THR A 48 -3.81 -8.02 6.93
CA THR A 48 -2.75 -8.32 7.92
C THR A 48 -3.31 -8.34 9.33
N VAL A 49 -2.73 -9.17 10.21
CA VAL A 49 -2.99 -9.13 11.66
C VAL A 49 -2.01 -8.15 12.29
N GLN A 50 -2.52 -7.22 13.10
CA GLN A 50 -1.69 -6.23 13.81
C GLN A 50 -1.38 -6.64 15.24
N GLN A 51 -2.34 -7.27 15.91
CA GLN A 51 -2.26 -7.71 17.30
C GLN A 51 -3.19 -8.90 17.48
N PHE A 52 -2.78 -9.86 18.27
CA PHE A 52 -3.67 -10.94 18.75
C PHE A 52 -3.37 -11.28 20.20
N ARG A 53 -4.39 -11.76 20.95
CA ARG A 53 -4.32 -12.11 22.36
C ARG A 53 -5.22 -13.30 22.65
N ILE A 54 -4.72 -14.25 23.42
CA ILE A 54 -5.51 -15.36 23.99
C ILE A 54 -6.37 -14.80 25.13
N SER A 55 -7.62 -15.25 25.25
CA SER A 55 -8.47 -14.92 26.41
C SER A 55 -7.87 -15.49 27.70
N PRO A 56 -8.04 -14.83 28.87
CA PRO A 56 -7.50 -15.33 30.14
C PRO A 56 -7.89 -16.77 30.50
N ASP A 57 -9.10 -17.23 30.11
CA ASP A 57 -9.54 -18.61 30.27
C ASP A 57 -8.93 -19.61 29.27
N GLY A 58 -8.15 -19.12 28.29
CA GLY A 58 -7.43 -19.93 27.31
C GLY A 58 -8.28 -20.55 26.21
N LYS A 59 -9.54 -20.12 26.00
CA LYS A 59 -10.45 -20.74 25.04
C LYS A 59 -10.56 -19.99 23.72
N LEU A 60 -10.39 -18.68 23.72
CA LEU A 60 -10.61 -17.80 22.59
C LEU A 60 -9.32 -17.07 22.22
N LEU A 61 -9.22 -16.69 20.94
CA LEU A 61 -8.23 -15.75 20.42
C LEU A 61 -8.96 -14.56 19.82
N ALA A 62 -8.65 -13.36 20.29
CA ALA A 62 -9.04 -12.13 19.62
C ALA A 62 -7.88 -11.57 18.83
N TRP A 63 -8.18 -10.90 17.68
CA TRP A 63 -7.16 -10.17 16.91
C TRP A 63 -7.73 -8.94 16.22
N VAL A 64 -6.84 -8.01 15.90
CA VAL A 64 -7.11 -6.87 15.04
C VAL A 64 -6.62 -7.20 13.63
N GLN A 65 -7.54 -7.25 12.68
CA GLN A 65 -7.23 -7.43 11.26
C GLN A 65 -7.33 -6.09 10.54
N SER A 66 -6.29 -5.76 9.78
CA SER A 66 -6.23 -4.56 8.95
C SER A 66 -6.46 -4.89 7.49
N GLU A 67 -7.28 -4.08 6.84
CA GLU A 67 -7.65 -4.18 5.43
C GLU A 67 -7.67 -2.81 4.76
N SER A 68 -7.74 -2.76 3.44
CA SER A 68 -7.76 -1.53 2.67
C SER A 68 -9.19 -1.04 2.42
N ASP A 69 -9.44 0.23 2.74
CA ASP A 69 -10.67 0.93 2.37
C ASP A 69 -10.37 1.94 1.24
N LYS A 70 -10.82 1.60 0.03
CA LYS A 70 -10.56 2.41 -1.17
C LYS A 70 -11.33 3.73 -1.17
N GLU A 71 -12.48 3.80 -0.51
CA GLU A 71 -13.29 5.03 -0.42
C GLU A 71 -12.61 6.06 0.50
N LYS A 72 -12.00 5.58 1.57
CA LYS A 72 -11.23 6.42 2.51
C LYS A 72 -9.79 6.66 2.07
N ASP A 73 -9.32 5.96 1.07
CA ASP A 73 -7.91 5.95 0.66
C ASP A 73 -6.96 5.65 1.83
N ALA A 74 -7.35 4.70 2.68
CA ALA A 74 -6.65 4.39 3.92
C ALA A 74 -6.82 2.94 4.33
N ARG A 75 -5.99 2.49 5.25
CA ARG A 75 -6.22 1.22 5.95
C ARG A 75 -7.20 1.41 7.09
N VAL A 76 -8.09 0.45 7.23
CA VAL A 76 -9.04 0.32 8.34
C VAL A 76 -8.77 -0.98 9.09
N SER A 77 -9.30 -1.12 10.30
CA SER A 77 -9.06 -2.32 11.08
C SER A 77 -10.29 -2.74 11.90
N ASN A 78 -10.50 -4.05 11.97
CA ASN A 78 -11.64 -4.64 12.69
C ASN A 78 -11.16 -5.72 13.67
N LEU A 79 -11.94 -5.91 14.73
CA LEU A 79 -11.74 -6.98 15.72
C LEU A 79 -12.43 -8.26 15.27
N TYR A 80 -11.70 -9.34 15.41
CA TYR A 80 -12.14 -10.70 15.13
C TYR A 80 -11.92 -11.59 16.35
N LEU A 81 -12.62 -12.71 16.39
CA LEU A 81 -12.57 -13.69 17.45
C LEU A 81 -12.62 -15.11 16.88
N ALA A 82 -11.83 -16.01 17.41
CA ALA A 82 -11.93 -17.42 17.06
C ALA A 82 -11.80 -18.31 18.29
N SER A 83 -12.40 -19.50 18.25
CA SER A 83 -12.18 -20.54 19.23
C SER A 83 -10.82 -21.22 19.01
N LEU A 84 -10.09 -21.48 20.08
CA LEU A 84 -8.82 -22.25 20.03
C LEU A 84 -9.03 -23.76 19.96
N THR A 85 -10.28 -24.23 20.07
CA THR A 85 -10.64 -25.65 20.06
C THR A 85 -11.58 -26.04 18.94
N GLU A 86 -12.28 -25.05 18.34
CA GLU A 86 -13.29 -25.26 17.31
C GLU A 86 -12.99 -24.34 16.11
N ASN A 87 -13.18 -24.82 14.90
CA ASN A 87 -12.99 -24.00 13.70
C ASN A 87 -14.17 -23.04 13.50
N HIS A 88 -14.25 -22.01 14.32
CA HIS A 88 -15.28 -20.99 14.29
C HIS A 88 -14.67 -19.58 14.45
N GLU A 89 -14.88 -18.72 13.48
CA GLU A 89 -14.41 -17.34 13.42
C GLU A 89 -15.59 -16.37 13.41
N ILE A 90 -15.50 -15.29 14.16
CA ILE A 90 -16.52 -14.23 14.25
C ILE A 90 -15.84 -12.87 14.04
N GLN A 91 -16.36 -12.06 13.15
CA GLN A 91 -16.02 -10.64 13.07
C GLN A 91 -16.82 -9.85 14.11
N LEU A 92 -16.15 -9.34 15.14
CA LEU A 92 -16.77 -8.60 16.25
C LEU A 92 -17.13 -7.16 15.90
N THR A 93 -16.27 -6.47 15.15
CA THR A 93 -16.55 -5.11 14.70
C THR A 93 -16.59 -5.03 13.19
N ARG A 94 -17.38 -4.11 12.66
CA ARG A 94 -17.54 -3.89 11.22
C ARG A 94 -17.61 -2.41 10.94
N GLY A 95 -17.05 -2.03 9.81
CA GLY A 95 -17.13 -0.67 9.31
C GLY A 95 -15.78 -0.13 8.90
N PRO A 96 -15.80 1.08 8.36
CA PRO A 96 -14.60 1.72 7.82
C PRO A 96 -13.80 2.44 8.92
N ASP A 97 -13.87 2.02 10.17
CA ASP A 97 -13.22 2.65 11.30
C ASP A 97 -11.89 1.96 11.61
N THR A 98 -11.04 2.63 12.36
CA THR A 98 -9.79 2.04 12.86
C THR A 98 -10.01 1.57 14.29
N ASN A 99 -9.82 0.28 14.54
CA ASN A 99 -9.82 -0.33 15.86
C ASN A 99 -8.42 -0.81 16.20
N SER A 100 -7.97 -0.57 17.43
CA SER A 100 -6.60 -0.89 17.86
C SER A 100 -6.51 -1.08 19.37
N SER A 101 -5.34 -1.51 19.83
CA SER A 101 -4.97 -1.53 21.26
C SER A 101 -6.05 -2.13 22.14
N PHE A 102 -6.33 -3.42 21.94
CA PHE A 102 -7.37 -4.09 22.72
C PHE A 102 -6.79 -4.90 23.90
N ALA A 103 -7.61 -5.05 24.95
CA ALA A 103 -7.32 -5.88 26.12
C ALA A 103 -8.56 -6.67 26.55
N TRP A 104 -8.34 -7.92 26.97
CA TRP A 104 -9.34 -8.78 27.57
C TRP A 104 -9.61 -8.39 29.03
N SER A 105 -10.88 -8.42 29.45
CA SER A 105 -11.19 -8.42 30.87
C SER A 105 -10.71 -9.73 31.55
N PRO A 106 -10.33 -9.69 32.85
CA PRO A 106 -9.80 -10.87 33.55
C PRO A 106 -10.77 -12.06 33.59
N ASP A 107 -12.07 -11.85 33.46
CA ASP A 107 -13.11 -12.88 33.39
C ASP A 107 -13.38 -13.40 31.97
N SER A 108 -12.66 -12.91 30.95
CA SER A 108 -12.84 -13.25 29.53
C SER A 108 -14.18 -12.84 28.89
N GLU A 109 -15.00 -12.05 29.58
CA GLU A 109 -16.32 -11.66 29.13
C GLU A 109 -16.30 -10.44 28.20
N TRP A 110 -15.35 -9.53 28.40
CA TRP A 110 -15.29 -8.25 27.71
C TRP A 110 -13.96 -7.98 27.03
N ILE A 111 -14.00 -7.23 25.94
CA ILE A 111 -12.84 -6.66 25.27
C ILE A 111 -12.97 -5.14 25.30
N ALA A 112 -12.00 -4.45 25.91
CA ALA A 112 -11.82 -3.02 25.79
C ALA A 112 -10.89 -2.72 24.61
N PHE A 113 -11.18 -1.71 23.81
CA PHE A 113 -10.38 -1.36 22.64
C PHE A 113 -10.49 0.11 22.27
N LEU A 114 -9.51 0.63 21.53
CA LEU A 114 -9.56 1.97 20.96
C LEU A 114 -10.23 1.93 19.59
N SER A 115 -11.17 2.88 19.34
CA SER A 115 -11.86 2.97 18.07
C SER A 115 -12.10 4.42 17.64
N THR A 116 -11.96 4.66 16.33
CA THR A 116 -12.32 5.93 15.68
C THR A 116 -13.79 5.97 15.24
N LYS A 117 -14.59 4.98 15.62
CA LYS A 117 -16.01 4.87 15.24
C LYS A 117 -16.79 6.12 15.67
N PRO A 118 -17.60 6.71 14.78
CA PRO A 118 -18.41 7.88 15.12
C PRO A 118 -19.38 7.61 16.27
N ARG A 119 -19.48 8.58 17.18
CA ARG A 119 -20.40 8.52 18.32
C ARG A 119 -21.60 9.43 18.08
N PRO A 120 -22.84 8.93 18.22
CA PRO A 120 -24.05 9.70 17.86
C PRO A 120 -24.26 11.01 18.64
N GLN A 121 -23.63 11.16 19.81
CA GLN A 121 -23.74 12.33 20.68
C GLN A 121 -22.39 12.84 21.16
N ALA A 122 -21.36 12.73 20.30
CA ALA A 122 -20.03 13.23 20.62
C ALA A 122 -20.06 14.73 20.95
N LYS A 123 -19.39 15.13 22.03
CA LYS A 123 -19.20 16.55 22.34
C LYS A 123 -18.33 17.21 21.28
N PRO A 124 -18.52 18.50 21.00
CA PRO A 124 -17.57 19.24 20.17
C PRO A 124 -16.15 19.14 20.73
N ASP A 125 -15.18 19.15 19.84
CA ASP A 125 -13.74 19.13 20.18
C ASP A 125 -13.24 17.86 20.90
N THR A 126 -14.00 16.74 20.90
CA THR A 126 -13.49 15.47 21.43
C THR A 126 -12.61 14.74 20.42
N ALA A 127 -11.62 13.99 20.91
CA ALA A 127 -10.74 13.18 20.06
C ALA A 127 -11.51 12.12 19.28
N HIS A 128 -11.05 11.81 18.07
CA HIS A 128 -11.68 10.78 17.24
C HIS A 128 -11.54 9.39 17.88
N SER A 129 -10.34 9.03 18.35
CA SER A 129 -10.11 7.76 19.03
C SER A 129 -10.62 7.80 20.47
N GLN A 130 -11.41 6.79 20.84
CA GLN A 130 -11.99 6.64 22.18
C GLN A 130 -11.97 5.18 22.60
N ILE A 131 -12.18 4.92 23.91
CA ILE A 131 -12.31 3.57 24.45
C ILE A 131 -13.73 3.06 24.20
N TRP A 132 -13.81 1.87 23.63
CA TRP A 132 -15.04 1.13 23.38
C TRP A 132 -15.00 -0.22 24.09
N LEU A 133 -16.15 -0.77 24.38
CA LEU A 133 -16.31 -2.12 24.91
C LEU A 133 -17.16 -2.97 23.98
N ILE A 134 -16.81 -4.25 23.90
CA ILE A 134 -17.64 -5.29 23.28
C ILE A 134 -17.63 -6.55 24.14
N ASN A 135 -18.78 -7.21 24.26
CA ASN A 135 -18.87 -8.49 24.91
C ASN A 135 -18.37 -9.59 23.97
N SER A 136 -17.61 -10.56 24.48
CA SER A 136 -16.98 -11.64 23.68
C SER A 136 -17.99 -12.65 23.13
N HIS A 137 -19.18 -12.74 23.69
CA HIS A 137 -20.20 -13.71 23.32
C HIS A 137 -21.32 -13.15 22.44
N ALA A 138 -21.75 -11.91 22.70
CA ALA A 138 -22.87 -11.30 21.98
C ALA A 138 -22.96 -9.76 22.19
N GLY A 139 -23.69 -9.09 21.31
CA GLY A 139 -23.98 -7.67 21.41
C GLY A 139 -23.19 -6.81 20.43
N GLU A 140 -23.47 -5.51 20.48
CA GLU A 140 -22.78 -4.50 19.67
C GLU A 140 -21.77 -3.74 20.51
N PRO A 141 -20.65 -3.27 19.91
CA PRO A 141 -19.70 -2.41 20.60
C PRO A 141 -20.36 -1.08 20.97
N TYR A 142 -20.05 -0.59 22.17
CA TYR A 142 -20.51 0.72 22.62
C TYR A 142 -19.38 1.58 23.18
N PRO A 143 -19.46 2.94 23.02
CA PRO A 143 -18.42 3.82 23.48
C PRO A 143 -18.47 3.97 25.01
N LEU A 144 -17.31 3.88 25.61
CA LEU A 144 -17.14 4.08 27.04
C LEU A 144 -16.76 5.50 27.37
N THR A 145 -15.99 6.16 26.53
CA THR A 145 -15.42 7.49 26.75
C THR A 145 -15.85 8.55 25.71
N ASP A 146 -15.69 9.80 26.09
CA ASP A 146 -15.90 10.98 25.24
C ASP A 146 -14.90 12.07 25.65
N PHE A 147 -13.59 11.78 25.50
CA PHE A 147 -12.50 12.63 25.98
C PHE A 147 -12.05 13.62 24.91
N VAL A 148 -11.55 14.77 25.37
CA VAL A 148 -10.92 15.79 24.50
C VAL A 148 -9.58 15.28 23.98
N ARG A 149 -8.82 14.54 24.80
CA ARG A 149 -7.56 13.90 24.43
C ARG A 149 -7.79 12.41 24.13
N ALA A 150 -7.18 11.92 23.08
CA ALA A 150 -7.24 10.51 22.74
C ALA A 150 -6.53 9.66 23.82
N PRO A 151 -7.14 8.58 24.32
CA PRO A 151 -6.41 7.55 25.04
C PRO A 151 -5.38 6.90 24.09
N HIS A 152 -4.21 6.53 24.62
CA HIS A 152 -3.15 5.90 23.83
C HIS A 152 -3.15 4.39 23.95
N GLU A 153 -3.46 3.86 25.12
CA GLU A 153 -3.40 2.45 25.46
C GLU A 153 -4.46 2.15 26.53
N VAL A 154 -5.00 0.94 26.54
CA VAL A 154 -6.02 0.50 27.48
C VAL A 154 -5.72 -0.91 27.99
N ASP A 155 -5.96 -1.14 29.29
CA ASP A 155 -5.86 -2.47 29.94
C ASP A 155 -6.86 -2.53 31.11
N TRP A 156 -6.89 -3.66 31.82
CA TRP A 156 -7.77 -3.90 32.95
C TRP A 156 -6.99 -4.01 34.26
N ILE A 157 -7.50 -3.37 35.33
CA ILE A 157 -7.03 -3.58 36.71
C ILE A 157 -7.78 -4.75 37.33
N ASP A 158 -9.07 -4.80 37.09
CA ASP A 158 -9.98 -5.88 37.51
C ASP A 158 -11.17 -5.94 36.51
N LYS A 159 -12.09 -6.87 36.70
CA LYS A 159 -13.25 -7.06 35.79
C LYS A 159 -14.18 -5.86 35.62
N ASP A 160 -14.13 -4.89 36.56
CA ASP A 160 -15.03 -3.72 36.58
C ASP A 160 -14.28 -2.41 36.34
N THR A 161 -12.93 -2.44 36.29
CA THR A 161 -12.08 -1.25 36.20
C THR A 161 -11.03 -1.37 35.11
N ILE A 162 -11.08 -0.45 34.17
CA ILE A 162 -10.03 -0.28 33.16
C ILE A 162 -9.02 0.79 33.57
N ILE A 163 -7.81 0.64 33.06
CA ILE A 163 -6.72 1.61 33.14
C ILE A 163 -6.33 2.04 31.73
N PHE A 164 -5.94 3.29 31.57
CA PHE A 164 -5.48 3.83 30.27
C PHE A 164 -4.49 4.97 30.49
N SER A 165 -3.65 5.24 29.49
CA SER A 165 -2.83 6.44 29.43
C SER A 165 -3.45 7.49 28.51
N ALA A 166 -3.36 8.76 28.91
CA ALA A 166 -3.75 9.88 28.09
C ALA A 166 -2.97 11.14 28.49
N GLN A 167 -2.80 12.05 27.55
CA GLN A 167 -2.34 13.40 27.86
C GLN A 167 -3.41 14.12 28.70
N GLU A 168 -3.00 14.96 29.66
CA GLU A 168 -3.94 15.78 30.42
C GLU A 168 -4.75 16.70 29.51
N ASP A 169 -5.91 17.11 30.00
CA ASP A 169 -6.79 18.07 29.32
C ASP A 169 -6.03 19.34 28.91
N PRO A 170 -6.47 20.01 27.84
CA PRO A 170 -5.79 21.19 27.33
C PRO A 170 -5.52 22.25 28.39
N SER A 171 -4.28 22.68 28.51
CA SER A 171 -3.81 23.69 29.44
C SER A 171 -4.42 25.08 29.14
N ALA A 172 -4.33 25.99 30.09
CA ALA A 172 -4.74 27.37 29.86
C ALA A 172 -3.95 28.05 28.73
N TYR A 173 -2.69 27.65 28.55
CA TYR A 173 -1.84 28.11 27.46
C TYR A 173 -2.37 27.66 26.10
N GLU A 174 -2.61 26.36 25.90
CA GLU A 174 -3.18 25.81 24.67
C GLU A 174 -4.54 26.41 24.34
N GLN A 175 -5.42 26.59 25.37
CA GLN A 175 -6.71 27.22 25.18
C GLN A 175 -6.58 28.71 24.76
N ALA A 176 -5.57 29.41 25.26
CA ALA A 176 -5.29 30.79 24.86
C ALA A 176 -4.82 30.89 23.41
N LEU A 177 -3.96 29.97 22.96
CA LEU A 177 -3.55 29.86 21.55
C LEU A 177 -4.75 29.55 20.64
N LYS A 178 -5.54 28.53 20.98
CA LYS A 178 -6.77 28.19 20.26
C LYS A 178 -7.73 29.36 20.11
N LYS A 179 -7.91 30.14 21.18
CA LYS A 179 -8.75 31.36 21.17
C LYS A 179 -8.22 32.45 20.24
N LYS A 180 -6.90 32.56 20.11
CA LYS A 180 -6.23 33.48 19.18
C LYS A 180 -6.22 32.96 17.75
N LYS A 181 -6.59 31.70 17.52
CA LYS A 181 -6.42 30.97 16.27
C LYS A 181 -4.95 30.90 15.85
N ASP A 182 -4.09 30.75 16.82
CA ASP A 182 -2.66 30.62 16.66
C ASP A 182 -2.36 29.12 16.67
N ASP A 183 -1.94 28.59 15.53
CA ASP A 183 -1.57 27.20 15.29
C ASP A 183 -0.04 27.00 15.19
N SER A 184 0.73 28.02 15.60
CA SER A 184 2.18 27.87 15.69
C SER A 184 2.58 26.98 16.87
N GLU A 185 3.65 26.21 16.69
CA GLU A 185 4.20 25.29 17.68
C GLU A 185 5.59 25.73 18.12
N ALA A 186 5.84 25.72 19.42
CA ALA A 186 7.18 25.81 19.97
C ALA A 186 7.75 24.39 20.09
N VAL A 187 8.87 24.13 19.40
CA VAL A 187 9.51 22.82 19.41
C VAL A 187 10.13 22.55 20.79
N ASP A 188 9.93 21.31 21.29
CA ASP A 188 10.44 20.85 22.60
C ASP A 188 10.07 21.73 23.80
N ASP A 189 8.88 22.33 23.76
CA ASP A 189 8.37 23.20 24.83
C ASP A 189 7.93 22.40 26.06
N SER A 190 8.91 21.95 26.83
CA SER A 190 8.66 21.19 28.06
C SER A 190 7.91 21.95 29.15
N GLU A 191 7.85 23.28 29.06
CA GLU A 191 7.14 24.15 30.02
C GLU A 191 5.61 24.08 29.81
N HIS A 192 5.18 24.02 28.56
CA HIS A 192 3.76 24.07 28.19
C HIS A 192 3.16 22.77 27.70
N GLU A 193 4.00 21.77 27.38
CA GLU A 193 3.53 20.45 26.93
C GLU A 193 2.83 19.70 28.06
N PRO A 194 1.51 19.41 27.97
CA PRO A 194 0.80 18.71 29.03
C PRO A 194 1.36 17.31 29.28
N PRO A 195 1.42 16.88 30.56
CA PRO A 195 1.93 15.57 30.90
C PRO A 195 1.03 14.43 30.40
N VAL A 196 1.63 13.29 30.11
CA VAL A 196 0.88 12.04 29.89
C VAL A 196 0.81 11.28 31.20
N ARG A 197 -0.40 10.89 31.58
CA ARG A 197 -0.71 10.26 32.87
C ARG A 197 -1.49 8.97 32.73
N LEU A 198 -1.53 8.19 33.80
CA LEU A 198 -2.41 7.04 33.94
C LEU A 198 -3.72 7.45 34.64
N PHE A 199 -4.79 6.93 34.09
CA PHE A 199 -6.16 7.10 34.60
C PHE A 199 -6.80 5.73 34.78
N LYS A 200 -7.71 5.62 35.74
CA LYS A 200 -8.61 4.46 35.85
C LYS A 200 -10.06 4.89 35.67
N MET A 201 -10.87 3.98 35.18
CA MET A 201 -12.28 4.21 34.98
C MET A 201 -13.11 2.99 35.38
N SER A 202 -14.14 3.18 36.22
CA SER A 202 -15.16 2.19 36.46
C SER A 202 -16.02 2.02 35.20
N VAL A 203 -16.13 0.82 34.69
CA VAL A 203 -16.95 0.48 33.51
C VAL A 203 -18.42 0.80 33.76
N LYS A 204 -18.91 0.53 34.99
CA LYS A 204 -20.30 0.72 35.38
C LYS A 204 -20.70 2.20 35.48
N ASP A 205 -19.90 2.98 36.20
CA ASP A 205 -20.26 4.37 36.53
C ASP A 205 -19.66 5.35 35.54
N LYS A 206 -18.75 4.90 34.68
CA LYS A 206 -17.91 5.73 33.80
C LYS A 206 -17.12 6.82 34.55
N LYS A 207 -16.88 6.62 35.82
CA LYS A 207 -16.15 7.57 36.67
C LYS A 207 -14.66 7.42 36.41
N VAL A 208 -14.05 8.47 35.91
CA VAL A 208 -12.60 8.56 35.69
C VAL A 208 -11.92 9.09 36.94
N THR A 209 -10.79 8.50 37.30
CA THR A 209 -9.91 8.94 38.39
C THR A 209 -8.47 8.92 37.91
N ARG A 210 -7.76 10.05 38.12
CA ARG A 210 -6.33 10.13 37.87
C ARG A 210 -5.58 9.21 38.82
N LEU A 211 -4.67 8.39 38.31
CA LEU A 211 -3.83 7.47 39.10
C LEU A 211 -2.47 8.07 39.41
N THR A 212 -1.89 8.85 38.48
CA THR A 212 -0.55 9.40 38.66
C THR A 212 -0.57 10.94 38.63
N ASN A 213 0.35 11.58 39.38
CA ASN A 213 0.48 13.03 39.48
C ASN A 213 1.81 13.56 38.92
N ASN A 214 2.42 12.77 38.01
CA ASN A 214 3.66 13.11 37.34
C ASN A 214 3.51 14.40 36.50
N THR A 215 4.63 15.09 36.28
CA THR A 215 4.74 16.28 35.42
C THR A 215 5.46 15.98 34.10
N ASP A 216 5.80 14.74 33.88
CA ASP A 216 6.47 14.19 32.71
C ASP A 216 5.52 13.33 31.85
N TRP A 217 6.06 12.58 30.90
CA TRP A 217 5.28 11.88 29.90
C TRP A 217 5.44 10.37 30.05
N ILE A 218 4.40 9.67 30.53
CA ILE A 218 4.37 8.20 30.57
C ILE A 218 4.28 7.69 29.13
N ARG A 219 5.16 6.76 28.79
CA ARG A 219 5.24 6.14 27.44
C ARG A 219 4.75 4.70 27.47
N ASN A 220 5.55 3.79 28.02
CA ASN A 220 5.24 2.36 28.11
C ASN A 220 4.86 2.01 29.55
N TRP A 221 3.85 1.21 29.73
CA TRP A 221 3.42 0.76 31.06
C TRP A 221 2.79 -0.64 30.99
N SER A 222 2.69 -1.32 32.10
CA SER A 222 2.04 -2.64 32.21
C SER A 222 1.49 -2.85 33.60
N VAL A 223 0.30 -3.45 33.69
CA VAL A 223 -0.40 -3.77 34.95
C VAL A 223 -0.04 -5.17 35.37
N SER A 224 0.14 -5.40 36.69
CA SER A 224 0.30 -6.76 37.25
C SER A 224 -0.99 -7.58 37.12
N GLU A 225 -0.88 -8.89 36.95
CA GLU A 225 -2.03 -9.78 36.77
C GLU A 225 -3.03 -9.75 37.95
N ASP A 226 -2.54 -9.41 39.17
CA ASP A 226 -3.37 -9.22 40.34
C ASP A 226 -3.95 -7.79 40.51
N GLY A 227 -3.70 -6.89 39.54
CA GLY A 227 -4.21 -5.53 39.50
C GLY A 227 -3.66 -4.58 40.59
N LYS A 228 -2.59 -4.96 41.31
CA LYS A 228 -2.07 -4.16 42.44
C LYS A 228 -0.96 -3.22 42.09
N TYR A 229 -0.27 -3.45 40.97
CA TYR A 229 0.89 -2.66 40.56
C TYR A 229 0.81 -2.26 39.10
N VAL A 230 1.40 -1.10 38.80
CA VAL A 230 1.73 -0.69 37.44
C VAL A 230 3.21 -0.33 37.40
N VAL A 231 3.92 -0.88 36.41
CA VAL A 231 5.26 -0.40 36.09
C VAL A 231 5.18 0.49 34.85
N ALA A 232 5.84 1.66 34.88
CA ALA A 232 5.76 2.63 33.82
C ALA A 232 7.13 3.27 33.51
N SER A 233 7.37 3.57 32.23
CA SER A 233 8.50 4.36 31.75
C SER A 233 8.08 5.82 31.58
N HIS A 234 8.76 6.71 32.29
CA HIS A 234 8.53 8.14 32.33
C HIS A 234 9.60 8.86 31.50
N ALA A 235 9.25 9.40 30.36
CA ALA A 235 10.13 10.26 29.59
C ALA A 235 10.39 11.57 30.36
N LYS A 236 11.65 11.94 30.51
CA LYS A 236 12.10 13.12 31.26
C LYS A 236 12.56 14.26 30.34
N SER A 237 12.60 14.03 29.04
CA SER A 237 12.98 14.99 28.02
C SER A 237 12.13 14.75 26.77
N LEU A 238 11.72 15.80 26.06
CA LEU A 238 11.02 15.74 24.79
C LEU A 238 11.99 15.41 23.64
N HIS A 239 13.26 15.80 23.78
CA HIS A 239 14.30 15.57 22.77
C HIS A 239 15.24 14.38 23.06
N TYR A 240 14.82 13.43 23.93
CA TYR A 240 15.64 12.25 24.25
C TYR A 240 16.00 11.42 23.00
N THR A 241 15.11 11.34 22.04
CA THR A 241 15.37 10.63 20.77
C THR A 241 16.54 11.26 20.01
N PHE A 242 16.63 12.59 20.04
CA PHE A 242 17.68 13.33 19.36
C PHE A 242 19.08 13.10 19.97
N ASP A 243 19.22 13.18 21.31
CA ASP A 243 20.54 13.26 21.94
C ASP A 243 20.85 12.22 23.02
N GLN A 244 19.85 11.44 23.44
CA GLN A 244 19.92 10.43 24.52
C GLN A 244 20.56 10.88 25.86
N LYS A 245 20.60 12.21 26.12
CA LYS A 245 21.25 12.79 27.31
C LYS A 245 20.46 12.59 28.59
N VAL A 246 19.14 12.83 28.55
CA VAL A 246 18.27 12.73 29.72
C VAL A 246 17.39 11.49 29.60
N PRO A 247 17.81 10.33 30.15
CA PRO A 247 17.11 9.08 29.95
C PRO A 247 15.76 9.02 30.67
N PRO A 248 14.81 8.19 30.18
CA PRO A 248 13.59 7.92 30.91
C PRO A 248 13.84 7.24 32.24
N ALA A 249 12.95 7.49 33.20
CA ALA A 249 12.94 6.81 34.50
C ALA A 249 11.87 5.71 34.55
N THR A 250 12.16 4.59 35.18
CA THR A 250 11.16 3.53 35.39
C THR A 250 10.58 3.67 36.80
N ILE A 251 9.24 3.78 36.88
CA ILE A 251 8.50 3.96 38.13
C ILE A 251 7.57 2.75 38.34
N LEU A 252 7.60 2.19 39.54
CA LEU A 252 6.66 1.18 40.03
C LEU A 252 5.60 1.88 40.90
N HIS A 253 4.35 1.83 40.48
CA HIS A 253 3.20 2.40 41.18
C HIS A 253 2.45 1.29 41.90
N ASN A 254 2.22 1.43 43.21
CA ASN A 254 1.35 0.57 43.98
C ASN A 254 -0.08 1.14 43.98
N LEU A 255 -1.00 0.46 43.33
CA LEU A 255 -2.39 0.89 43.17
C LEU A 255 -3.22 0.74 44.45
N THR A 256 -2.72 0.00 45.47
CA THR A 256 -3.42 -0.25 46.74
C THR A 256 -3.25 0.92 47.71
N ASP A 257 -2.04 1.44 47.82
CA ASP A 257 -1.73 2.54 48.76
C ASP A 257 -1.32 3.87 48.11
N GLY A 258 -1.19 3.85 46.76
CA GLY A 258 -0.81 5.03 45.97
C GLY A 258 0.68 5.39 46.04
N SER A 259 1.51 4.51 46.63
CA SER A 259 2.96 4.76 46.70
C SER A 259 3.65 4.56 45.35
N GLU A 260 4.73 5.30 45.12
CA GLU A 260 5.53 5.27 43.92
C GLU A 260 7.00 5.01 44.27
N LYS A 261 7.67 4.19 43.48
CA LYS A 261 9.09 3.90 43.66
C LYS A 261 9.81 3.91 42.32
N GLN A 262 10.88 4.69 42.21
CA GLN A 262 11.77 4.56 41.07
C GLN A 262 12.59 3.28 41.21
N ILE A 263 12.64 2.50 40.13
CA ILE A 263 13.34 1.21 40.05
C ILE A 263 14.29 1.23 38.85
N LEU A 264 15.09 0.16 38.68
CA LEU A 264 16.07 0.03 37.60
C LEU A 264 17.05 1.21 37.53
N THR A 265 17.43 1.74 38.71
CA THR A 265 18.32 2.90 38.83
C THR A 265 19.78 2.56 38.58
N GLU A 266 20.13 1.27 38.64
CA GLU A 266 21.49 0.79 38.43
C GLU A 266 21.70 0.45 36.93
N GLY A 267 22.86 0.79 36.41
CA GLY A 267 23.21 0.56 35.01
C GLY A 267 22.44 1.39 33.99
N ARG A 268 22.52 0.98 32.72
CA ARG A 268 21.87 1.66 31.59
C ARG A 268 20.63 0.92 31.07
N ILE A 269 19.81 0.37 32.00
CA ILE A 269 18.58 -0.32 31.62
C ILE A 269 17.54 0.73 31.20
N ARG A 270 17.11 0.69 29.94
CA ARG A 270 16.12 1.60 29.33
C ARG A 270 14.96 0.76 28.75
N PRO A 271 13.98 0.39 29.58
CA PRO A 271 12.92 -0.52 29.16
C PRO A 271 12.05 0.08 28.06
N TYR A 272 11.71 -0.74 27.09
CA TYR A 272 10.65 -0.47 26.15
C TYR A 272 9.45 -1.40 26.27
N ARG A 273 9.58 -2.50 27.11
CA ARG A 273 8.51 -3.46 27.36
C ARG A 273 8.66 -4.09 28.74
N PHE A 274 7.51 -4.33 29.37
CA PHE A 274 7.37 -5.02 30.66
C PHE A 274 6.36 -6.16 30.51
N ASP A 275 6.72 -7.37 30.97
CA ASP A 275 5.88 -8.57 30.91
C ASP A 275 5.80 -9.20 32.30
N TRP A 276 4.64 -9.08 32.96
CA TRP A 276 4.44 -9.60 34.33
C TRP A 276 4.41 -11.13 34.36
N THR A 277 4.90 -11.72 35.45
CA THR A 277 4.69 -13.15 35.70
C THR A 277 3.24 -13.43 36.03
N PRO A 278 2.68 -14.61 35.67
CA PRO A 278 1.29 -14.97 35.97
C PRO A 278 0.90 -14.91 37.46
N ASP A 279 1.88 -15.04 38.37
CA ASP A 279 1.69 -14.95 39.81
C ASP A 279 1.93 -13.53 40.37
N SER A 280 2.20 -12.56 39.54
CA SER A 280 2.55 -11.18 39.91
C SER A 280 3.73 -11.04 40.87
N SER A 281 4.60 -12.08 40.96
CA SER A 281 5.78 -12.04 41.85
C SER A 281 6.90 -11.14 41.34
N GLY A 282 6.82 -10.73 40.08
CA GLY A 282 7.78 -9.87 39.39
C GLY A 282 7.44 -9.72 37.92
N PHE A 283 8.32 -9.11 37.17
CA PHE A 283 8.15 -8.91 35.74
C PHE A 283 9.47 -8.96 34.98
N TYR A 284 9.37 -9.37 33.73
CA TYR A 284 10.48 -9.31 32.80
C TYR A 284 10.56 -7.92 32.15
N VAL A 285 11.78 -7.51 31.84
CA VAL A 285 12.10 -6.20 31.27
C VAL A 285 12.91 -6.40 30.01
N SER A 286 12.37 -6.02 28.87
CA SER A 286 13.11 -5.99 27.61
C SER A 286 13.73 -4.60 27.43
N ALA A 287 15.05 -4.56 27.29
CA ALA A 287 15.79 -3.30 27.18
C ALA A 287 16.93 -3.40 26.15
N PRO A 288 17.22 -2.32 25.37
CA PRO A 288 18.36 -2.27 24.49
C PRO A 288 19.67 -2.24 25.27
N PHE A 289 20.67 -2.89 24.73
CA PHE A 289 22.05 -2.90 25.22
C PHE A 289 23.03 -2.60 24.10
N SER A 290 23.96 -1.64 24.35
CA SER A 290 25.06 -1.29 23.48
C SER A 290 26.34 -1.16 24.30
N ASN A 291 27.49 -1.42 23.68
CA ASN A 291 28.80 -1.14 24.24
C ASN A 291 29.17 0.34 24.21
N ASP A 292 28.51 1.15 23.35
CA ASP A 292 28.76 2.58 23.30
C ASP A 292 28.37 3.27 24.62
N PRO A 293 29.26 4.08 25.22
CA PRO A 293 28.99 4.69 26.53
C PRO A 293 27.89 5.77 26.51
N LYS A 294 27.62 6.36 25.34
CA LYS A 294 26.69 7.48 25.18
C LYS A 294 25.37 7.04 24.54
N PHE A 295 25.40 6.29 23.47
CA PHE A 295 24.26 5.97 22.64
C PHE A 295 23.81 4.51 22.72
N LEU A 296 22.51 4.27 22.49
CA LEU A 296 21.90 2.94 22.35
C LEU A 296 21.43 2.67 20.91
N THR A 297 21.96 3.43 19.96
CA THR A 297 21.53 3.46 18.55
C THR A 297 21.72 2.11 17.87
N ALA A 298 22.92 1.53 17.94
CA ALA A 298 23.12 0.13 17.58
C ALA A 298 23.11 -0.73 18.84
N SER A 299 22.17 -1.64 18.93
CA SER A 299 21.93 -2.41 20.17
C SER A 299 21.34 -3.78 19.89
N ILE A 300 21.47 -4.69 20.85
CA ILE A 300 20.67 -5.90 20.95
C ILE A 300 19.69 -5.75 22.10
N THR A 301 18.62 -6.53 22.11
CA THR A 301 17.70 -6.54 23.24
C THR A 301 18.14 -7.60 24.26
N LEU A 302 18.38 -7.16 25.50
CA LEU A 302 18.60 -8.05 26.65
C LEU A 302 17.34 -8.13 27.48
N LEU A 303 17.22 -9.25 28.22
CA LEU A 303 16.12 -9.52 29.12
C LEU A 303 16.60 -9.45 30.58
N TYR A 304 15.86 -8.72 31.41
CA TYR A 304 16.07 -8.64 32.85
C TYR A 304 14.82 -9.13 33.57
N PHE A 305 14.98 -9.59 34.81
CA PHE A 305 13.87 -9.91 35.69
C PHE A 305 13.93 -9.02 36.92
N TYR A 306 12.84 -8.35 37.23
CA TYR A 306 12.66 -7.58 38.45
C TYR A 306 11.82 -8.40 39.42
N ASP A 307 12.40 -8.74 40.56
CA ASP A 307 11.73 -9.46 41.65
C ASP A 307 11.05 -8.45 42.60
N LEU A 308 9.75 -8.57 42.75
CA LEU A 308 8.96 -7.60 43.50
C LEU A 308 9.23 -7.68 45.00
N ALA A 309 9.46 -8.85 45.52
CA ALA A 309 9.67 -9.07 46.96
C ALA A 309 11.02 -8.53 47.46
N SER A 310 12.09 -8.75 46.69
CA SER A 310 13.42 -8.24 47.04
C SER A 310 13.65 -6.80 46.54
N GLY A 311 12.86 -6.32 45.57
CA GLY A 311 13.05 -5.03 44.88
C GLY A 311 14.32 -4.96 44.04
N LYS A 312 14.87 -6.10 43.61
CA LYS A 312 16.11 -6.18 42.82
C LYS A 312 15.85 -6.64 41.37
N SER A 313 16.69 -6.20 40.46
CA SER A 313 16.71 -6.68 39.08
C SER A 313 17.99 -7.46 38.79
N ALA A 314 17.90 -8.47 37.93
CA ALA A 314 19.04 -9.19 37.39
C ALA A 314 18.84 -9.52 35.92
N GLN A 315 19.91 -9.56 35.17
CA GLN A 315 19.84 -10.02 33.78
C GLN A 315 19.48 -11.51 33.75
N VAL A 316 18.55 -11.90 32.87
CA VAL A 316 18.20 -13.30 32.64
C VAL A 316 19.33 -13.96 31.84
N PRO A 317 19.98 -15.00 32.31
CA PRO A 317 21.09 -15.64 31.61
C PRO A 317 20.58 -16.54 30.48
N LEU A 318 20.23 -15.97 29.35
CA LEU A 318 19.67 -16.70 28.21
C LEU A 318 20.68 -17.63 27.51
N ASP A 319 21.99 -17.49 27.77
CA ASP A 319 23.03 -18.21 27.03
C ASP A 319 22.83 -18.09 25.50
N TRP A 320 22.63 -16.83 25.04
CA TRP A 320 22.38 -16.48 23.64
C TRP A 320 22.94 -15.10 23.31
N GLU A 321 23.96 -15.05 22.47
CA GLU A 321 24.75 -13.83 22.21
C GLU A 321 24.00 -12.76 21.39
N ASN A 322 23.06 -13.18 20.54
CA ASN A 322 22.39 -12.26 19.63
C ASN A 322 21.24 -11.46 20.28
N GLY A 323 20.92 -11.75 21.54
CA GLY A 323 19.79 -11.14 22.25
C GLY A 323 18.43 -11.74 21.88
N ILE A 324 17.36 -11.12 22.36
CA ILE A 324 16.00 -11.56 22.06
C ILE A 324 15.45 -10.90 20.78
N GLY A 325 14.52 -11.61 20.14
CA GLY A 325 13.85 -11.17 18.91
C GLY A 325 12.50 -10.47 19.17
N SER A 326 11.42 -11.02 18.63
CA SER A 326 10.12 -10.35 18.56
C SER A 326 9.23 -10.43 19.78
N GLY A 327 9.44 -11.35 20.71
CA GLY A 327 8.50 -11.54 21.82
C GLY A 327 9.02 -12.30 23.03
N VAL A 328 8.40 -11.98 24.18
CA VAL A 328 8.57 -12.66 25.46
C VAL A 328 7.17 -12.90 26.01
N VAL A 329 6.87 -14.14 26.42
CA VAL A 329 5.61 -14.50 27.07
C VAL A 329 5.96 -15.26 28.36
N PRO A 330 5.74 -14.65 29.54
CA PRO A 330 5.92 -15.32 30.80
C PRO A 330 4.92 -16.46 30.96
N VAL A 331 5.38 -17.59 31.51
CA VAL A 331 4.55 -18.73 31.86
C VAL A 331 4.86 -19.17 33.30
N LYS A 332 3.99 -19.96 33.90
CA LYS A 332 4.09 -20.31 35.32
C LYS A 332 5.45 -20.84 35.73
N ASP A 333 6.12 -21.62 34.89
CA ASP A 333 7.41 -22.27 35.16
C ASP A 333 8.60 -21.61 34.43
N GLY A 334 8.42 -20.42 33.88
CA GLY A 334 9.48 -19.72 33.14
C GLY A 334 8.99 -18.74 32.11
N LEU A 335 9.43 -18.89 30.86
CA LEU A 335 9.03 -18.04 29.76
C LEU A 335 9.17 -18.73 28.39
N ILE A 336 8.39 -18.29 27.41
CA ILE A 336 8.60 -18.57 25.99
C ILE A 336 9.15 -17.28 25.38
N VAL A 337 10.23 -17.39 24.61
CA VAL A 337 10.90 -16.22 24.05
C VAL A 337 11.35 -16.46 22.61
N SER A 338 11.29 -15.44 21.80
CA SER A 338 11.88 -15.39 20.47
C SER A 338 13.33 -14.93 20.58
N LEU A 339 14.27 -15.75 20.16
CA LEU A 339 15.71 -15.41 20.10
C LEU A 339 16.08 -14.90 18.72
N ALA A 340 16.95 -13.90 18.65
CA ALA A 340 17.52 -13.38 17.41
C ALA A 340 18.45 -14.40 16.78
N ALA A 341 18.19 -14.84 15.55
CA ALA A 341 18.91 -15.94 14.89
C ALA A 341 19.13 -15.71 13.39
N GLY A 342 19.68 -14.55 13.02
CA GLY A 342 19.97 -14.21 11.62
C GLY A 342 18.69 -13.93 10.83
N ALA A 343 18.53 -14.53 9.67
CA ALA A 343 17.36 -14.37 8.82
C ALA A 343 16.08 -15.07 9.35
N ARG A 344 16.03 -15.38 10.64
CA ARG A 344 14.86 -15.95 11.31
C ARG A 344 14.89 -15.63 12.80
N PHE A 345 13.82 -16.03 13.49
CA PHE A 345 13.81 -16.16 14.94
C PHE A 345 13.88 -17.63 15.35
N GLU A 346 14.40 -17.89 16.54
CA GLU A 346 14.31 -19.19 17.19
C GLU A 346 13.41 -19.06 18.42
N THR A 347 12.22 -19.64 18.35
CA THR A 347 11.30 -19.62 19.48
C THR A 347 11.64 -20.76 20.44
N VAL A 348 11.90 -20.40 21.70
CA VAL A 348 12.37 -21.33 22.72
C VAL A 348 11.57 -21.19 24.02
N ARG A 349 11.51 -22.24 24.77
CA ARG A 349 11.03 -22.24 26.17
C ARG A 349 12.22 -22.27 27.12
N TYR A 350 12.21 -21.37 28.09
CA TYR A 350 13.08 -21.42 29.26
C TYR A 350 12.28 -21.84 30.47
N THR A 351 12.69 -22.96 31.12
CA THR A 351 12.15 -23.39 32.40
C THR A 351 13.02 -22.83 33.52
N ARG A 352 12.38 -22.25 34.52
CA ARG A 352 13.04 -21.65 35.69
C ARG A 352 12.94 -22.56 36.88
N GLU A 353 14.08 -23.03 37.42
CA GLU A 353 14.17 -23.85 38.60
C GLU A 353 14.83 -23.06 39.72
N LYS A 354 14.24 -23.08 40.92
CA LYS A 354 14.79 -22.41 42.11
C LYS A 354 16.04 -23.15 42.60
N SER A 355 17.11 -22.43 42.87
CA SER A 355 18.36 -22.91 43.44
C SER A 355 18.75 -22.10 44.67
N ASP A 356 19.74 -22.54 45.44
CA ASP A 356 20.24 -21.82 46.63
C ASP A 356 20.84 -20.45 46.29
N GLU A 357 21.32 -20.25 45.03
CA GLU A 357 21.93 -19.01 44.54
C GLU A 357 20.95 -18.16 43.71
N GLY A 358 19.65 -18.54 43.63
CA GLY A 358 18.64 -17.81 42.80
C GLY A 358 17.88 -18.78 41.91
N PHE A 359 17.91 -18.54 40.60
CA PHE A 359 17.24 -19.36 39.59
C PHE A 359 18.23 -19.91 38.57
N THR A 360 18.08 -21.19 38.25
CA THR A 360 18.72 -21.82 37.10
C THR A 360 17.73 -21.87 35.94
N TRP A 361 18.22 -21.70 34.71
CA TRP A 361 17.42 -21.63 33.49
C TRP A 361 17.80 -22.78 32.58
N LYS A 362 16.80 -23.48 32.06
CA LYS A 362 16.99 -24.56 31.10
C LYS A 362 16.27 -24.22 29.81
N ARG A 363 17.05 -24.08 28.73
CA ARG A 363 16.54 -23.76 27.37
C ARG A 363 16.14 -25.05 26.65
N ALA A 364 15.01 -24.99 25.93
CA ALA A 364 14.62 -25.99 24.94
C ALA A 364 13.92 -25.29 23.74
N ALA A 365 14.36 -25.59 22.54
CA ALA A 365 13.73 -25.04 21.32
C ALA A 365 12.31 -25.62 21.19
N LEU A 366 11.39 -24.82 20.64
CA LEU A 366 10.11 -25.34 20.16
C LEU A 366 10.34 -26.20 18.93
N GLU A 367 9.61 -27.31 18.86
CA GLU A 367 9.66 -28.27 17.77
C GLU A 367 8.29 -28.39 17.08
N GLY A 368 8.25 -28.96 15.88
CA GLY A 368 7.03 -29.16 15.10
C GLY A 368 7.03 -28.44 13.75
N GLU A 369 5.96 -28.57 13.02
CA GLU A 369 5.88 -28.16 11.60
C GLU A 369 6.20 -26.69 11.36
N HIS A 370 5.72 -25.78 12.21
CA HIS A 370 5.86 -24.33 12.06
C HIS A 370 6.96 -23.70 12.91
N ALA A 371 7.63 -24.44 13.77
CA ALA A 371 8.48 -23.92 14.85
C ALA A 371 9.62 -22.97 14.37
N LYS A 372 10.09 -23.14 13.14
CA LYS A 372 11.22 -22.35 12.58
C LYS A 372 10.83 -20.99 12.00
N ASN A 373 9.53 -20.73 11.78
CA ASN A 373 9.05 -19.54 11.08
C ASN A 373 7.90 -18.84 11.84
N ILE A 374 7.99 -18.84 13.18
CA ILE A 374 7.08 -18.08 14.04
C ILE A 374 7.52 -16.62 14.07
N GLN A 375 6.61 -15.70 13.67
CA GLN A 375 6.87 -14.26 13.71
C GLN A 375 6.50 -13.62 15.03
N ALA A 376 5.30 -13.94 15.51
CA ALA A 376 4.74 -13.46 16.76
C ALA A 376 4.00 -14.61 17.44
N PHE A 377 3.86 -14.58 18.74
CA PHE A 377 3.17 -15.62 19.50
C PHE A 377 2.62 -15.10 20.81
N GLU A 378 1.62 -15.82 21.31
CA GLU A 378 1.02 -15.71 22.63
C GLU A 378 0.90 -17.12 23.23
N ALA A 379 0.91 -17.25 24.54
CA ALA A 379 0.72 -18.52 25.20
C ALA A 379 -0.14 -18.36 26.46
N THR A 380 -0.87 -19.41 26.82
CA THR A 380 -1.56 -19.42 28.10
C THR A 380 -0.57 -19.46 29.27
N ASP A 381 -0.94 -18.96 30.45
CA ASP A 381 -0.11 -18.89 31.67
C ASP A 381 0.55 -20.21 32.06
N VAL A 382 -0.12 -21.30 31.77
CA VAL A 382 0.42 -22.64 32.00
C VAL A 382 1.31 -23.15 30.86
N GLY A 383 1.47 -22.35 29.75
CA GLY A 383 2.29 -22.69 28.60
C GLY A 383 1.89 -23.99 27.90
N LYS A 384 0.59 -24.33 27.87
CA LYS A 384 0.07 -25.54 27.21
C LYS A 384 -0.66 -25.26 25.89
N THR A 385 -1.04 -24.03 25.67
CA THR A 385 -1.65 -23.58 24.42
C THR A 385 -0.87 -22.39 23.92
N ILE A 386 -0.61 -22.36 22.62
CA ILE A 386 0.08 -21.28 21.92
C ILE A 386 -0.77 -20.82 20.74
N ALA A 387 -0.85 -19.52 20.53
CA ALA A 387 -1.27 -18.92 19.29
C ALA A 387 -0.07 -18.23 18.65
N TYR A 388 0.10 -18.38 17.34
CA TYR A 388 1.27 -17.81 16.68
C TYR A 388 0.98 -17.45 15.22
N GLU A 389 1.68 -16.43 14.73
CA GLU A 389 1.72 -16.09 13.33
C GLU A 389 2.83 -16.87 12.63
N TYR A 390 2.46 -17.59 11.57
CA TYR A 390 3.37 -18.35 10.73
C TYR A 390 3.43 -17.75 9.32
N SER A 391 4.64 -17.58 8.81
CA SER A 391 4.90 -17.11 7.47
C SER A 391 6.27 -17.59 6.99
N THR A 392 6.47 -17.66 5.67
CA THR A 392 7.80 -17.72 5.06
C THR A 392 7.91 -16.65 3.98
N ALA A 393 9.08 -16.42 3.44
CA ALA A 393 9.27 -15.46 2.33
C ALA A 393 8.43 -15.80 1.09
N SER A 394 7.96 -17.06 0.99
CA SER A 394 7.09 -17.57 -0.09
C SER A 394 5.68 -17.96 0.36
N LYS A 395 5.29 -17.64 1.60
CA LYS A 395 3.95 -17.91 2.13
C LYS A 395 3.44 -16.70 2.92
N MET A 396 2.24 -16.24 2.60
CA MET A 396 1.59 -15.15 3.32
C MET A 396 1.27 -15.54 4.76
N PRO A 397 1.31 -14.58 5.72
CA PRO A 397 1.09 -14.84 7.13
C PRO A 397 -0.34 -15.33 7.43
N GLN A 398 -0.43 -16.28 8.36
CA GLN A 398 -1.67 -16.75 8.95
C GLN A 398 -1.46 -17.00 10.44
N VAL A 399 -2.49 -16.81 11.25
CA VAL A 399 -2.46 -17.12 12.68
C VAL A 399 -2.98 -18.53 12.93
N PHE A 400 -2.25 -19.26 13.74
CA PHE A 400 -2.55 -20.64 14.15
C PHE A 400 -2.72 -20.71 15.66
N GLY A 401 -3.62 -21.58 16.10
CA GLY A 401 -3.71 -22.04 17.48
C GLY A 401 -3.20 -23.50 17.58
N ALA A 402 -2.46 -23.83 18.62
CA ALA A 402 -1.94 -25.17 18.82
C ALA A 402 -1.80 -25.53 20.30
N LYS A 403 -1.70 -26.83 20.60
CA LYS A 403 -1.28 -27.31 21.91
C LYS A 403 0.25 -27.46 21.96
N LEU A 404 0.83 -27.23 23.13
CA LEU A 404 2.21 -27.55 23.41
C LEU A 404 2.28 -28.84 24.27
N ASP A 405 2.85 -29.91 23.71
CA ASP A 405 3.21 -31.11 24.41
C ASP A 405 4.71 -31.07 24.74
N GLY A 406 5.04 -30.68 25.97
CA GLY A 406 6.40 -30.27 26.33
C GLY A 406 6.79 -29.01 25.51
N ASN A 407 7.73 -29.18 24.57
CA ASN A 407 8.18 -28.13 23.66
C ASN A 407 7.71 -28.35 22.20
N THR A 408 6.89 -29.38 21.96
CA THR A 408 6.42 -29.71 20.61
C THR A 408 5.07 -29.08 20.32
N ILE A 409 4.99 -28.32 19.22
CA ILE A 409 3.73 -27.80 18.68
C ILE A 409 2.96 -28.97 18.06
N VAL A 410 1.79 -29.29 18.61
CA VAL A 410 0.96 -30.38 18.13
C VAL A 410 -0.40 -29.90 17.68
N SER A 411 -0.91 -30.52 16.58
CA SER A 411 -2.23 -30.23 16.00
C SER A 411 -2.46 -28.74 15.72
N PRO A 412 -1.61 -28.06 14.96
CA PRO A 412 -1.83 -26.67 14.61
C PRO A 412 -3.14 -26.51 13.80
N MET A 413 -3.97 -25.59 14.24
CA MET A 413 -5.23 -25.22 13.57
C MET A 413 -5.13 -23.79 13.06
N GLN A 414 -5.30 -23.58 11.77
CA GLN A 414 -5.34 -22.24 11.18
C GLN A 414 -6.60 -21.51 11.65
N LEU A 415 -6.44 -20.34 12.25
CA LEU A 415 -7.53 -19.52 12.81
C LEU A 415 -7.95 -18.39 11.87
N THR A 416 -7.06 -17.89 11.02
CA THR A 416 -7.34 -16.80 10.09
C THR A 416 -7.38 -17.29 8.64
N LYS A 417 -8.06 -16.54 7.80
CA LYS A 417 -8.20 -16.80 6.35
C LYS A 417 -7.77 -15.58 5.54
N LEU A 418 -6.64 -14.99 5.91
CA LEU A 418 -6.15 -13.78 5.28
C LEU A 418 -5.79 -14.03 3.81
N ASN A 419 -6.17 -13.09 2.95
CA ASN A 419 -5.76 -13.08 1.54
C ASN A 419 -6.09 -14.35 0.75
N GLU A 420 -7.14 -15.11 1.09
CA GLU A 420 -7.44 -16.41 0.47
C GLU A 420 -7.50 -16.34 -1.06
N ASN A 421 -8.06 -15.26 -1.63
CA ASN A 421 -8.15 -15.10 -3.08
C ASN A 421 -6.77 -14.97 -3.73
N LEU A 422 -5.83 -14.28 -3.08
CA LEU A 422 -4.45 -14.16 -3.57
C LEU A 422 -3.73 -15.51 -3.46
N VAL A 423 -3.87 -16.20 -2.32
CA VAL A 423 -3.24 -17.51 -2.11
C VAL A 423 -3.71 -18.54 -3.14
N LYS A 424 -4.98 -18.49 -3.54
CA LYS A 424 -5.56 -19.42 -4.54
C LYS A 424 -5.18 -19.09 -5.98
N ASN A 425 -5.04 -17.80 -6.31
CA ASN A 425 -5.00 -17.34 -7.71
C ASN A 425 -3.65 -16.76 -8.14
N ARG A 426 -2.66 -16.62 -7.25
CA ARG A 426 -1.34 -16.09 -7.56
C ARG A 426 -0.26 -17.16 -7.43
N GLU A 427 0.78 -17.05 -8.23
CA GLU A 427 1.96 -17.90 -8.12
C GLU A 427 2.97 -17.25 -7.16
N PHE A 428 3.41 -18.02 -6.17
CA PHE A 428 4.42 -17.62 -5.20
C PHE A 428 5.79 -18.10 -5.65
N THR A 429 6.76 -17.21 -5.68
CA THR A 429 8.10 -17.52 -6.12
C THR A 429 8.86 -18.36 -5.09
N LYS A 430 9.77 -19.21 -5.55
CA LYS A 430 10.73 -19.91 -4.69
C LYS A 430 11.64 -18.90 -3.99
N THR A 431 11.94 -19.15 -2.71
CA THR A 431 12.89 -18.35 -1.91
C THR A 431 13.95 -19.25 -1.29
N GLU A 432 15.08 -18.66 -0.96
CA GLU A 432 16.20 -19.34 -0.33
C GLU A 432 16.98 -18.37 0.56
N THR A 433 17.32 -18.77 1.77
CA THR A 433 18.31 -18.07 2.57
C THR A 433 19.69 -18.48 2.10
N ILE A 434 20.49 -17.51 1.64
CA ILE A 434 21.85 -17.74 1.11
C ILE A 434 22.90 -17.05 1.95
N HIS A 435 24.15 -17.55 1.85
CA HIS A 435 25.32 -17.02 2.54
C HIS A 435 26.46 -16.75 1.58
N TRP A 436 27.20 -15.69 1.83
CA TRP A 436 28.43 -15.36 1.10
C TRP A 436 29.46 -14.73 2.02
N LYS A 437 30.72 -14.71 1.58
CA LYS A 437 31.76 -13.96 2.29
C LYS A 437 31.70 -12.50 1.92
N GLY A 438 31.46 -11.65 2.90
CA GLY A 438 31.41 -10.20 2.80
C GLY A 438 32.70 -9.53 3.28
N SER A 439 32.57 -8.30 3.72
CA SER A 439 33.63 -7.50 4.30
C SER A 439 34.31 -8.24 5.46
N ASN A 440 35.58 -8.00 5.67
CA ASN A 440 36.42 -8.71 6.66
C ASN A 440 36.41 -10.25 6.50
N ASN A 441 35.94 -10.80 5.40
CA ASN A 441 35.76 -12.23 5.17
C ASN A 441 34.76 -12.86 6.17
N GLU A 442 33.82 -12.07 6.71
CA GLU A 442 32.75 -12.52 7.60
C GLU A 442 31.56 -13.06 6.77
N ASP A 443 30.75 -13.93 7.40
CA ASP A 443 29.60 -14.51 6.70
C ASP A 443 28.43 -13.52 6.70
N VAL A 444 27.98 -13.15 5.51
CA VAL A 444 26.79 -12.32 5.25
C VAL A 444 25.65 -13.23 4.82
N GLU A 445 24.47 -13.01 5.34
CA GLU A 445 23.27 -13.76 5.02
C GLU A 445 22.27 -12.87 4.27
N GLY A 446 21.41 -13.47 3.45
CA GLY A 446 20.34 -12.75 2.76
C GLY A 446 19.28 -13.67 2.21
N ILE A 447 18.12 -13.09 1.87
CA ILE A 447 17.02 -13.82 1.24
C ILE A 447 17.08 -13.62 -0.27
N LEU A 448 17.16 -14.72 -1.01
CA LEU A 448 17.11 -14.74 -2.46
C LEU A 448 15.72 -15.19 -2.94
N TYR A 449 15.05 -14.33 -3.69
CA TYR A 449 13.80 -14.65 -4.39
C TYR A 449 14.12 -15.00 -5.83
N TYR A 450 13.60 -16.12 -6.30
CA TYR A 450 13.81 -16.61 -7.64
C TYR A 450 12.85 -15.96 -8.65
N PRO A 451 13.25 -15.82 -9.92
CA PRO A 451 12.32 -15.47 -10.98
C PRO A 451 11.16 -16.47 -11.05
N THR A 452 9.95 -15.99 -11.31
CA THR A 452 8.84 -16.88 -11.68
C THR A 452 9.22 -17.68 -12.94
N ASN A 453 8.91 -18.97 -12.99
CA ASN A 453 9.32 -19.87 -14.06
C ASN A 453 10.86 -19.97 -14.26
N TYR A 454 11.60 -20.03 -13.13
CA TYR A 454 13.05 -20.15 -13.13
C TYR A 454 13.53 -21.39 -13.91
N ASP A 455 14.50 -21.18 -14.80
CA ASP A 455 15.19 -22.20 -15.59
C ASP A 455 16.70 -22.15 -15.27
N SER A 456 17.22 -23.21 -14.69
CA SER A 456 18.64 -23.26 -14.25
C SER A 456 19.65 -23.18 -15.38
N ALA A 457 19.22 -23.32 -16.65
CA ALA A 457 20.08 -23.18 -17.82
C ALA A 457 20.27 -21.70 -18.25
N LYS A 458 19.57 -20.76 -17.64
CA LYS A 458 19.59 -19.34 -18.00
C LYS A 458 20.20 -18.49 -16.90
N LYS A 459 20.79 -17.36 -17.32
CA LYS A 459 21.14 -16.26 -16.42
C LYS A 459 20.05 -15.22 -16.43
N TYR A 460 19.82 -14.60 -15.29
CA TYR A 460 18.73 -13.66 -15.08
C TYR A 460 19.25 -12.29 -14.60
N PRO A 461 18.50 -11.21 -14.83
CA PRO A 461 18.74 -9.96 -14.14
C PRO A 461 18.69 -10.12 -12.62
N LEU A 462 19.31 -9.19 -11.89
CA LEU A 462 19.27 -9.12 -10.43
C LEU A 462 18.90 -7.71 -9.98
N ILE A 463 18.03 -7.60 -9.00
CA ILE A 463 17.78 -6.37 -8.26
C ILE A 463 18.17 -6.62 -6.79
N THR A 464 19.05 -5.78 -6.24
CA THR A 464 19.29 -5.73 -4.80
C THR A 464 18.21 -4.88 -4.15
N ALA A 465 17.40 -5.48 -3.27
CA ALA A 465 16.34 -4.81 -2.54
C ALA A 465 16.78 -4.63 -1.08
N ILE A 466 17.28 -3.44 -0.76
CA ILE A 466 18.05 -3.16 0.46
C ILE A 466 17.13 -2.61 1.54
N HIS A 467 17.14 -3.25 2.72
CA HIS A 467 16.31 -2.81 3.85
C HIS A 467 16.80 -1.50 4.48
N GLY A 468 15.90 -0.82 5.18
CA GLY A 468 16.19 0.37 5.96
C GLY A 468 16.76 0.06 7.36
N GLY A 469 16.96 1.09 8.15
CA GLY A 469 17.50 1.01 9.50
C GLY A 469 18.64 1.97 9.75
N PRO A 470 19.94 1.53 9.78
CA PRO A 470 20.56 0.26 9.33
C PRO A 470 20.22 -0.97 10.17
N MET A 471 19.72 -0.80 11.39
CA MET A 471 19.33 -1.85 12.32
C MET A 471 18.08 -2.66 11.91
N GLY A 472 17.66 -2.62 10.63
CA GLY A 472 16.72 -3.57 10.07
C GLY A 472 17.33 -4.95 9.87
N SER A 473 16.53 -5.94 9.48
CA SER A 473 16.98 -7.22 8.92
C SER A 473 15.86 -7.89 8.14
N ASP A 474 16.22 -8.52 7.05
CA ASP A 474 15.31 -9.34 6.26
C ASP A 474 15.30 -10.78 6.75
N LYS A 475 14.11 -11.29 6.97
CA LYS A 475 13.89 -12.64 7.50
C LYS A 475 13.13 -13.49 6.50
N ASP A 476 13.19 -14.80 6.66
CA ASP A 476 12.38 -15.75 5.89
C ASP A 476 10.90 -15.65 6.29
N PHE A 477 10.33 -14.44 6.08
CA PHE A 477 8.94 -14.09 6.27
C PHE A 477 8.41 -13.40 5.03
N TRP A 478 7.11 -13.41 4.81
CA TRP A 478 6.47 -12.66 3.74
C TRP A 478 6.70 -11.15 3.90
N ASN A 479 7.28 -10.50 2.89
CA ASN A 479 7.69 -9.10 2.98
C ASN A 479 7.41 -8.31 1.68
N ALA A 480 6.39 -8.71 0.91
CA ALA A 480 5.94 -7.88 -0.21
C ALA A 480 5.12 -6.69 0.33
N SER A 481 5.49 -5.51 -0.09
CA SER A 481 4.88 -4.25 0.35
C SER A 481 5.01 -3.17 -0.72
N TRP A 482 4.39 -2.02 -0.50
CA TRP A 482 4.58 -0.86 -1.37
C TRP A 482 6.08 -0.46 -1.49
N ALA A 483 6.87 -0.63 -0.43
CA ALA A 483 8.31 -0.34 -0.46
C ALA A 483 9.08 -1.35 -1.31
N TYR A 484 8.69 -2.62 -1.25
CA TYR A 484 9.36 -3.74 -1.92
C TYR A 484 8.33 -4.63 -2.64
N PRO A 485 7.94 -4.32 -3.88
CA PRO A 485 6.92 -5.06 -4.62
C PRO A 485 7.49 -6.32 -5.28
N ILE A 486 8.07 -7.21 -4.47
CA ILE A 486 8.83 -8.38 -4.89
C ILE A 486 8.11 -9.24 -5.92
N PRO A 487 6.82 -9.63 -5.75
CA PRO A 487 6.13 -10.47 -6.73
C PRO A 487 6.03 -9.84 -8.12
N LEU A 488 5.87 -8.51 -8.20
CA LEU A 488 5.81 -7.79 -9.47
C LEU A 488 7.15 -7.78 -10.21
N LEU A 489 8.25 -7.82 -9.47
CA LEU A 489 9.59 -7.86 -10.03
C LEU A 489 9.98 -9.29 -10.44
N THR A 490 9.75 -10.30 -9.57
CA THR A 490 10.08 -11.69 -9.87
C THR A 490 9.31 -12.25 -11.05
N GLN A 491 8.04 -11.85 -11.25
CA GLN A 491 7.26 -12.27 -12.44
C GLN A 491 7.80 -11.66 -13.75
N ARG A 492 8.64 -10.64 -13.70
CA ARG A 492 9.38 -10.07 -14.84
C ARG A 492 10.66 -10.83 -15.17
N GLY A 493 10.91 -11.92 -14.46
CA GLY A 493 12.07 -12.77 -14.70
C GLY A 493 13.36 -12.21 -14.11
N THR A 494 13.34 -11.68 -12.89
CA THR A 494 14.53 -11.21 -12.18
C THR A 494 14.70 -11.90 -10.83
N PHE A 495 15.93 -12.13 -10.40
CA PHE A 495 16.25 -12.41 -9.00
C PHE A 495 16.11 -11.16 -8.16
N ILE A 496 15.66 -11.32 -6.92
CA ILE A 496 15.73 -10.28 -5.91
C ILE A 496 16.62 -10.78 -4.77
N LEU A 497 17.67 -10.03 -4.45
CA LEU A 497 18.51 -10.26 -3.28
C LEU A 497 18.17 -9.25 -2.19
N ARG A 498 17.82 -9.74 -1.01
CA ARG A 498 17.64 -8.93 0.21
C ARG A 498 18.79 -9.24 1.17
N PRO A 499 19.84 -8.44 1.19
CA PRO A 499 21.02 -8.70 2.00
C PRO A 499 20.88 -8.20 3.44
N ASN A 500 21.37 -8.95 4.42
CA ASN A 500 21.55 -8.55 5.81
C ASN A 500 23.02 -8.15 6.02
N TYR A 501 23.35 -6.95 5.59
CA TYR A 501 24.69 -6.36 5.61
C TYR A 501 25.16 -6.04 7.04
N HIS A 502 26.46 -5.77 7.23
CA HIS A 502 27.00 -5.27 8.51
C HIS A 502 26.18 -4.10 9.03
N GLY A 503 25.88 -4.07 10.31
CA GLY A 503 24.97 -3.10 10.93
C GLY A 503 23.53 -3.60 11.08
N SER A 504 23.10 -4.66 10.37
CA SER A 504 21.78 -5.28 10.55
C SER A 504 21.61 -5.85 11.95
N ASN A 505 20.40 -5.81 12.50
CA ASN A 505 20.06 -6.47 13.76
C ASN A 505 19.92 -7.99 13.57
N ASN A 506 19.64 -8.70 14.66
CA ASN A 506 19.43 -10.16 14.69
C ASN A 506 20.70 -11.02 14.54
N TYR A 507 21.88 -10.41 14.41
CA TYR A 507 23.20 -11.06 14.24
C TYR A 507 24.14 -10.82 15.43
N GLY A 508 23.66 -10.27 16.52
CA GLY A 508 24.42 -9.95 17.71
C GLY A 508 25.01 -8.55 17.71
N LEU A 509 25.52 -8.15 18.87
CA LEU A 509 25.96 -6.78 19.12
C LEU A 509 27.18 -6.39 18.27
N LYS A 510 28.16 -7.29 18.14
CA LYS A 510 29.36 -7.05 17.31
C LYS A 510 29.00 -6.70 15.88
N TRP A 511 28.00 -7.37 15.31
CA TRP A 511 27.53 -7.12 13.94
C TRP A 511 26.79 -5.79 13.85
N ALA A 512 25.88 -5.51 14.77
CA ALA A 512 25.11 -4.28 14.82
C ALA A 512 26.01 -3.04 14.95
N GLU A 513 27.02 -3.10 15.85
CA GLU A 513 27.96 -1.99 16.10
C GLU A 513 29.11 -1.88 15.07
N SER A 514 29.22 -2.82 14.14
CA SER A 514 30.39 -2.91 13.22
C SER A 514 30.62 -1.69 12.36
N ILE A 515 29.56 -0.97 12.03
CA ILE A 515 29.54 0.19 11.12
C ILE A 515 29.62 1.54 11.85
N CYS A 516 29.74 1.55 13.18
CA CYS A 516 29.90 2.79 13.96
C CYS A 516 31.23 3.51 13.73
N CYS A 517 31.34 4.66 14.36
CA CYS A 517 32.63 5.29 14.66
C CYS A 517 33.43 5.65 13.39
N GLY A 518 32.75 6.21 12.38
CA GLY A 518 33.31 6.64 11.12
C GLY A 518 33.36 5.56 10.02
N LYS A 519 32.85 4.34 10.29
CA LYS A 519 32.89 3.22 9.33
C LYS A 519 31.63 3.09 8.46
N TYR A 520 30.64 3.93 8.64
CA TYR A 520 29.43 3.92 7.84
C TYR A 520 29.74 3.90 6.32
N TYR A 521 29.15 3.02 5.54
CA TYR A 521 29.44 2.62 4.16
C TYR A 521 30.65 1.70 3.94
N ASP A 522 31.60 1.60 4.88
CA ASP A 522 32.86 0.91 4.62
C ASP A 522 32.70 -0.62 4.58
N LEU A 523 31.67 -1.16 5.24
CA LEU A 523 31.39 -2.60 5.27
C LEU A 523 30.12 -2.96 4.50
N GLU A 524 29.03 -2.22 4.69
CA GLU A 524 27.70 -2.51 4.17
C GLU A 524 27.66 -2.45 2.63
N THR A 525 28.21 -1.40 2.05
CA THR A 525 28.25 -1.23 0.58
C THR A 525 29.02 -2.35 -0.11
N PRO A 526 30.25 -2.75 0.35
CA PRO A 526 30.92 -3.93 -0.18
C PRO A 526 30.18 -5.23 0.06
N ASP A 527 29.56 -5.46 1.23
CA ASP A 527 28.81 -6.67 1.52
C ASP A 527 27.74 -6.97 0.48
N ILE A 528 26.96 -5.93 0.15
CA ILE A 528 25.89 -6.03 -0.85
C ILE A 528 26.49 -6.36 -2.22
N ASN A 529 27.56 -5.66 -2.60
CA ASN A 529 28.23 -5.88 -3.89
C ASN A 529 28.86 -7.27 -3.98
N MET A 530 29.46 -7.81 -2.90
CA MET A 530 30.00 -9.17 -2.84
C MET A 530 28.88 -10.23 -2.93
N GLY A 531 27.68 -9.96 -2.42
CA GLY A 531 26.50 -10.81 -2.64
C GLY A 531 26.11 -10.91 -4.11
N VAL A 532 26.19 -9.78 -4.83
CA VAL A 532 26.03 -9.77 -6.30
C VAL A 532 27.11 -10.62 -6.99
N ASP A 533 28.39 -10.46 -6.61
CA ASP A 533 29.51 -11.24 -7.14
C ASP A 533 29.34 -12.75 -6.88
N TYR A 534 28.88 -13.10 -5.68
CA TYR A 534 28.55 -14.48 -5.33
C TYR A 534 27.52 -15.08 -6.29
N LEU A 535 26.42 -14.39 -6.57
CA LEU A 535 25.35 -14.89 -7.47
C LEU A 535 25.84 -14.97 -8.92
N ILE A 536 26.68 -14.03 -9.37
CA ILE A 536 27.34 -14.09 -10.68
C ILE A 536 28.25 -15.32 -10.76
N SER A 537 29.05 -15.59 -9.72
CA SER A 537 29.97 -16.74 -9.67
C SER A 537 29.26 -18.09 -9.68
N LYS A 538 28.01 -18.13 -9.18
CA LYS A 538 27.12 -19.31 -9.25
C LYS A 538 26.47 -19.50 -10.63
N GLY A 539 26.69 -18.57 -11.56
CA GLY A 539 26.09 -18.62 -12.89
C GLY A 539 24.62 -18.25 -12.96
N LEU A 540 24.05 -17.71 -11.88
CA LEU A 540 22.62 -17.38 -11.78
C LEU A 540 22.31 -16.02 -12.42
N VAL A 541 23.21 -15.05 -12.28
CA VAL A 541 23.00 -13.65 -12.61
C VAL A 541 23.79 -13.21 -13.84
N ASP A 542 23.15 -12.42 -14.69
CA ASP A 542 23.78 -11.71 -15.80
C ASP A 542 24.53 -10.48 -15.24
N PRO A 543 25.87 -10.41 -15.36
CA PRO A 543 26.66 -9.31 -14.79
C PRO A 543 26.33 -7.94 -15.38
N ASP A 544 25.74 -7.89 -16.58
CA ASP A 544 25.38 -6.65 -17.27
C ASP A 544 23.95 -6.18 -16.92
N LYS A 545 23.23 -6.92 -16.09
CA LYS A 545 21.82 -6.66 -15.71
C LYS A 545 21.63 -6.66 -14.21
N ILE A 546 22.18 -5.66 -13.55
CA ILE A 546 22.10 -5.46 -12.10
C ILE A 546 21.45 -4.11 -11.81
N ALA A 547 20.49 -4.08 -10.91
CA ALA A 547 19.81 -2.88 -10.45
C ALA A 547 19.72 -2.85 -8.92
N THR A 548 19.32 -1.73 -8.36
CA THR A 548 19.14 -1.58 -6.91
C THR A 548 17.85 -0.83 -6.59
N LEU A 549 17.23 -1.18 -5.47
CA LEU A 549 16.13 -0.43 -4.88
C LEU A 549 16.24 -0.43 -3.36
N GLY A 550 15.73 0.63 -2.74
CA GLY A 550 15.73 0.75 -1.29
C GLY A 550 14.91 1.92 -0.77
N TRP A 551 14.51 1.82 0.49
CA TRP A 551 13.81 2.86 1.25
C TRP A 551 14.60 3.20 2.50
N SER A 552 14.61 4.50 2.93
CA SER A 552 15.35 4.92 4.13
C SER A 552 16.85 4.57 4.01
N ASN A 553 17.45 3.93 4.99
CA ASN A 553 18.83 3.45 4.88
C ASN A 553 19.09 2.57 3.64
N GLY A 554 18.09 1.84 3.17
CA GLY A 554 18.20 1.09 1.89
C GLY A 554 18.39 1.99 0.68
N SER A 555 17.78 3.19 0.67
CA SER A 555 18.01 4.24 -0.33
C SER A 555 19.42 4.83 -0.21
N ILE A 556 19.87 5.06 1.01
CA ILE A 556 21.23 5.56 1.32
C ILE A 556 22.28 4.60 0.75
N LEU A 557 22.16 3.30 1.04
CA LEU A 557 23.08 2.29 0.53
C LEU A 557 22.95 2.07 -0.97
N SER A 558 21.73 2.14 -1.54
CA SER A 558 21.55 2.10 -3.00
C SER A 558 22.30 3.27 -3.67
N THR A 559 22.21 4.48 -3.10
CA THR A 559 22.98 5.64 -3.60
C THR A 559 24.48 5.45 -3.43
N SER A 560 24.92 4.88 -2.29
CA SER A 560 26.33 4.53 -2.07
C SER A 560 26.86 3.54 -3.12
N LEU A 561 26.06 2.54 -3.49
CA LEU A 561 26.41 1.60 -4.57
C LEU A 561 26.57 2.31 -5.92
N LEU A 562 25.66 3.26 -6.25
CA LEU A 562 25.76 4.02 -7.51
C LEU A 562 27.01 4.87 -7.62
N VAL A 563 27.44 5.52 -6.53
CA VAL A 563 28.64 6.38 -6.55
C VAL A 563 29.94 5.60 -6.35
N THR A 564 29.89 4.39 -5.77
CA THR A 564 31.06 3.54 -5.54
C THR A 564 31.33 2.61 -6.73
N TYR A 565 30.27 2.12 -7.40
CA TYR A 565 30.34 1.21 -8.53
C TYR A 565 29.51 1.72 -9.73
N PRO A 566 29.82 2.89 -10.32
CA PRO A 566 28.95 3.62 -11.25
C PRO A 566 28.48 2.79 -12.45
N ALA A 567 29.37 2.03 -13.07
CA ALA A 567 29.07 1.24 -14.28
C ALA A 567 28.32 -0.07 -14.00
N ARG A 568 28.21 -0.49 -12.73
CA ARG A 568 27.69 -1.80 -12.37
C ARG A 568 26.19 -1.84 -12.29
N TYR A 569 25.59 -0.89 -11.59
CA TYR A 569 24.14 -0.81 -11.40
C TYR A 569 23.51 0.00 -12.53
N LYS A 570 22.58 -0.62 -13.26
CA LYS A 570 22.02 -0.04 -14.50
C LYS A 570 20.79 0.83 -14.26
N VAL A 571 20.09 0.65 -13.15
CA VAL A 571 18.89 1.41 -12.75
C VAL A 571 18.80 1.44 -11.24
N ALA A 572 18.28 2.52 -10.69
CA ALA A 572 17.97 2.63 -9.27
C ALA A 572 16.57 3.19 -9.02
N SER A 573 15.93 2.67 -7.95
CA SER A 573 14.74 3.25 -7.32
C SER A 573 15.06 3.48 -5.84
N VAL A 574 14.98 4.73 -5.40
CA VAL A 574 15.39 5.16 -4.06
C VAL A 574 14.29 6.01 -3.41
N GLY A 575 14.04 5.82 -2.13
CA GLY A 575 13.03 6.59 -1.42
C GLY A 575 13.47 7.00 -0.02
N ALA A 576 13.21 8.26 0.34
CA ALA A 576 13.40 8.81 1.69
C ALA A 576 14.79 8.46 2.28
N GLY A 577 15.86 8.76 1.55
CA GLY A 577 17.25 8.49 1.98
C GLY A 577 18.11 9.73 2.01
N ASP A 578 19.07 9.75 2.92
CA ASP A 578 19.99 10.83 3.13
C ASP A 578 21.16 10.76 2.13
N ILE A 579 21.56 11.90 1.68
CA ILE A 579 22.71 12.07 0.79
C ILE A 579 23.71 13.12 1.28
N GLU A 580 23.29 13.96 2.23
CA GLU A 580 24.12 15.02 2.78
C GLU A 580 23.93 15.07 4.31
N TRP A 581 24.94 14.69 5.05
CA TRP A 581 24.87 14.36 6.47
C TRP A 581 24.91 15.57 7.41
N ILE A 582 25.43 16.73 6.99
CA ILE A 582 25.46 17.92 7.88
C ILE A 582 24.04 18.45 8.06
N SER A 583 23.29 18.58 6.97
CA SER A 583 21.91 19.04 7.07
C SER A 583 20.98 17.97 7.67
N ASP A 584 21.30 16.69 7.47
CA ASP A 584 20.56 15.60 8.09
C ASP A 584 20.60 15.71 9.61
N TRP A 585 21.78 15.79 10.20
CA TRP A 585 22.00 15.88 11.63
C TRP A 585 21.09 16.92 12.32
N GLY A 586 20.86 18.06 11.68
CA GLY A 586 20.07 19.17 12.24
C GLY A 586 18.58 19.19 11.91
N ASN A 587 18.09 18.27 11.06
CA ASN A 587 16.72 18.29 10.55
C ASN A 587 15.93 16.98 10.81
N VAL A 588 16.50 16.04 11.55
CA VAL A 588 15.84 14.77 11.91
C VAL A 588 15.58 14.65 13.39
N ASP A 589 14.63 13.83 13.77
CA ASP A 589 14.24 13.62 15.18
C ASP A 589 15.32 12.91 16.02
N PHE A 590 16.39 12.36 15.41
CA PHE A 590 17.42 11.55 16.06
C PHE A 590 18.87 11.90 15.66
N GLY A 591 19.11 13.10 15.15
CA GLY A 591 20.39 13.52 14.55
C GLY A 591 21.63 13.23 15.38
N ASP A 592 21.78 13.76 16.61
CA ASP A 592 22.95 13.50 17.45
C ASP A 592 23.08 12.00 17.82
N SER A 593 21.97 11.34 18.15
CA SER A 593 22.01 9.94 18.57
C SER A 593 22.31 8.98 17.41
N PHE A 594 22.00 9.32 16.19
CA PHE A 594 22.24 8.51 15.00
C PHE A 594 23.56 8.92 14.32
N ASP A 595 23.65 10.13 13.81
CA ASP A 595 24.79 10.57 13.01
C ASP A 595 26.07 10.62 13.82
N SER A 596 26.04 11.23 15.01
CA SER A 596 27.24 11.30 15.85
C SER A 596 27.67 9.91 16.33
N TYR A 597 26.76 8.95 16.48
CA TYR A 597 27.09 7.56 16.76
C TYR A 597 27.81 6.90 15.57
N TYR A 598 27.20 6.94 14.37
CA TYR A 598 27.76 6.26 13.21
C TYR A 598 29.04 6.92 12.69
N PHE A 599 29.16 8.24 12.79
CA PHE A 599 30.40 8.94 12.42
C PHE A 599 31.42 9.04 13.57
N GLY A 600 31.02 8.72 14.81
CA GLY A 600 31.89 8.77 15.98
C GLY A 600 32.17 10.18 16.50
N LYS A 601 31.65 11.22 15.84
CA LYS A 601 31.79 12.64 16.15
C LYS A 601 30.61 13.42 15.60
N SER A 602 30.26 14.53 16.23
CA SER A 602 29.28 15.47 15.70
C SER A 602 29.85 16.27 14.51
N PRO A 603 29.00 16.91 13.67
CA PRO A 603 29.46 17.76 12.57
C PRO A 603 30.23 19.00 13.05
N PHE A 604 30.09 19.42 14.32
CA PHE A 604 30.87 20.49 14.92
C PHE A 604 32.30 20.08 15.27
N GLU A 605 32.50 18.80 15.60
CA GLU A 605 33.81 18.24 15.93
C GLU A 605 34.59 17.86 14.67
N ASP A 606 33.95 17.34 13.63
CA ASP A 606 34.63 16.95 12.40
C ASP A 606 33.72 17.12 11.15
N PRO A 607 33.52 18.34 10.68
CA PRO A 607 32.68 18.61 9.51
C PRO A 607 33.22 17.95 8.23
N GLN A 608 34.55 17.72 8.14
CA GLN A 608 35.18 17.12 6.97
C GLN A 608 34.82 15.65 6.82
N LEU A 609 34.64 14.93 7.93
CA LEU A 609 34.16 13.55 7.91
C LEU A 609 32.73 13.47 7.31
N TYR A 610 31.85 14.35 7.74
CA TYR A 610 30.47 14.44 7.23
C TYR A 610 30.43 14.73 5.72
N LEU A 611 31.20 15.71 5.26
CA LEU A 611 31.34 16.03 3.82
C LEU A 611 31.88 14.83 3.03
N LYS A 612 32.94 14.17 3.53
CA LYS A 612 33.55 13.01 2.89
C LYS A 612 32.58 11.83 2.77
N LYS A 613 31.75 11.62 3.79
CA LYS A 613 30.78 10.51 3.85
C LYS A 613 29.46 10.83 3.12
N SER A 614 29.23 12.09 2.71
CA SER A 614 28.03 12.51 1.97
C SER A 614 28.12 12.11 0.51
N PRO A 615 27.25 11.18 0.02
CA PRO A 615 27.21 10.78 -1.39
C PRO A 615 26.93 11.96 -2.33
N PHE A 616 26.27 13.00 -1.86
CA PHE A 616 25.95 14.21 -2.62
C PHE A 616 27.12 14.74 -3.46
N PHE A 617 28.32 14.76 -2.88
CA PHE A 617 29.53 15.28 -3.54
C PHE A 617 30.15 14.33 -4.57
N LYS A 618 29.54 13.18 -4.79
CA LYS A 618 29.96 12.16 -5.78
C LYS A 618 28.87 11.84 -6.81
N LEU A 619 27.77 12.55 -6.82
CA LEU A 619 26.64 12.29 -7.72
C LEU A 619 26.96 12.54 -9.19
N ASP A 620 28.04 13.26 -9.47
CA ASP A 620 28.57 13.41 -10.83
C ASP A 620 29.12 12.11 -11.43
N THR A 621 29.39 11.08 -10.61
CA THR A 621 29.83 9.77 -11.07
C THR A 621 28.68 8.83 -11.46
N VAL A 622 27.44 9.15 -11.12
CA VAL A 622 26.26 8.28 -11.36
C VAL A 622 26.00 8.13 -12.86
N GLU A 623 25.92 6.89 -13.33
CA GLU A 623 25.67 6.51 -14.71
C GLU A 623 24.28 5.83 -14.91
N ALA A 624 23.58 5.52 -13.84
CA ALA A 624 22.29 4.85 -13.86
C ALA A 624 21.11 5.84 -13.84
N PRO A 625 20.01 5.61 -14.57
CA PRO A 625 18.73 6.28 -14.34
C PRO A 625 18.25 6.11 -12.90
N VAL A 626 17.83 7.21 -12.25
CA VAL A 626 17.40 7.22 -10.84
C VAL A 626 15.97 7.71 -10.70
N LEU A 627 15.13 6.90 -10.03
CA LEU A 627 13.80 7.27 -9.58
C LEU A 627 13.84 7.55 -8.07
N ILE A 628 13.32 8.71 -7.67
CA ILE A 628 13.35 9.20 -6.29
C ILE A 628 11.92 9.35 -5.77
N PHE A 629 11.68 8.97 -4.51
CA PHE A 629 10.40 9.15 -3.81
C PHE A 629 10.59 9.80 -2.45
N HIS A 630 9.63 10.64 -2.02
CA HIS A 630 9.65 11.20 -0.66
C HIS A 630 8.27 11.73 -0.22
N GLY A 631 7.96 11.60 1.07
CA GLY A 631 6.82 12.23 1.74
C GLY A 631 7.19 13.66 2.21
N THR A 632 6.27 14.63 2.11
CA THR A 632 6.61 16.03 2.51
C THR A 632 6.56 16.29 4.02
N ALA A 633 5.99 15.38 4.81
CA ALA A 633 5.91 15.44 6.28
C ALA A 633 6.83 14.40 6.94
N ASP A 634 7.92 14.04 6.28
CA ASP A 634 8.93 13.12 6.78
C ASP A 634 9.84 13.84 7.78
N THR A 635 9.88 13.36 9.03
CA THR A 635 10.75 13.84 10.12
C THR A 635 11.91 12.88 10.40
N ASN A 636 11.87 11.67 9.79
CA ASN A 636 12.97 10.70 9.92
C ASN A 636 14.09 10.95 8.92
N VAL A 637 13.73 11.39 7.71
CA VAL A 637 14.64 11.82 6.65
C VAL A 637 14.07 13.11 6.07
N PRO A 638 14.79 14.23 6.11
CA PRO A 638 14.24 15.49 5.64
C PRO A 638 13.97 15.46 4.13
N PRO A 639 12.79 15.89 3.66
CA PRO A 639 12.48 15.93 2.23
C PRO A 639 13.49 16.73 1.38
N ALA A 640 14.20 17.66 2.01
CA ALA A 640 15.28 18.41 1.39
C ALA A 640 16.41 17.53 0.82
N GLN A 641 16.65 16.38 1.42
CA GLN A 641 17.65 15.40 0.94
C GLN A 641 17.31 14.92 -0.48
N SER A 642 16.07 14.49 -0.71
CA SER A 642 15.63 14.07 -2.04
C SER A 642 15.58 15.22 -3.05
N TRP A 643 15.21 16.44 -2.61
CA TRP A 643 15.30 17.61 -3.46
C TRP A 643 16.75 17.90 -3.90
N SER A 644 17.70 17.82 -2.97
CA SER A 644 19.13 17.99 -3.27
C SER A 644 19.63 16.91 -4.24
N TYR A 645 19.23 15.65 -4.03
CA TYR A 645 19.57 14.53 -4.92
C TYR A 645 19.07 14.79 -6.34
N PHE A 646 17.78 15.09 -6.47
CA PHE A 646 17.15 15.37 -7.77
C PHE A 646 17.85 16.54 -8.49
N ARG A 647 18.10 17.65 -7.77
CA ARG A 647 18.73 18.83 -8.35
C ARG A 647 20.17 18.58 -8.77
N ALA A 648 20.94 17.83 -7.98
CA ALA A 648 22.32 17.49 -8.33
C ALA A 648 22.37 16.64 -9.62
N LEU A 649 21.54 15.60 -9.74
CA LEU A 649 21.47 14.79 -10.96
C LEU A 649 20.97 15.61 -12.18
N GLN A 650 20.01 16.52 -11.99
CA GLN A 650 19.59 17.45 -13.05
C GLN A 650 20.73 18.38 -13.48
N PHE A 651 21.48 18.91 -12.52
CA PHE A 651 22.61 19.81 -12.79
C PHE A 651 23.70 19.11 -13.61
N HIS A 652 24.02 17.87 -13.27
CA HIS A 652 25.00 17.08 -14.00
C HIS A 652 24.50 16.63 -15.36
N GLY A 653 23.20 16.39 -15.53
CA GLY A 653 22.54 16.10 -16.80
C GLY A 653 22.99 14.80 -17.49
N LYS A 654 23.63 13.88 -16.76
CA LYS A 654 24.21 12.64 -17.32
C LYS A 654 23.19 11.52 -17.48
N VAL A 655 22.19 11.45 -16.59
CA VAL A 655 21.25 10.32 -16.50
C VAL A 655 19.81 10.82 -16.39
N PRO A 656 18.84 10.04 -16.86
CA PRO A 656 17.44 10.30 -16.55
C PRO A 656 17.20 10.29 -15.04
N VAL A 657 16.50 11.29 -14.54
CA VAL A 657 16.06 11.36 -13.14
C VAL A 657 14.60 11.74 -13.07
N LYS A 658 13.86 11.08 -12.17
CA LYS A 658 12.49 11.42 -11.84
C LYS A 658 12.32 11.50 -10.34
N PHE A 659 11.59 12.50 -9.86
CA PHE A 659 11.27 12.64 -8.44
C PHE A 659 9.75 12.72 -8.26
N VAL A 660 9.20 11.81 -7.47
CA VAL A 660 7.78 11.76 -7.11
C VAL A 660 7.63 12.13 -5.65
N VAL A 661 6.88 13.19 -5.39
CA VAL A 661 6.65 13.75 -4.05
C VAL A 661 5.25 13.37 -3.59
N PHE A 662 5.12 12.92 -2.34
CA PHE A 662 3.84 12.57 -1.72
C PHE A 662 3.45 13.64 -0.69
N PRO A 663 2.52 14.55 -1.03
CA PRO A 663 2.11 15.62 -0.13
C PRO A 663 1.47 15.12 1.17
N GLY A 664 1.97 15.62 2.31
CA GLY A 664 1.48 15.29 3.65
C GLY A 664 1.83 13.89 4.16
N GLU A 665 2.55 13.08 3.38
CA GLU A 665 2.98 11.76 3.82
C GLU A 665 4.24 11.84 4.69
N PRO A 666 4.30 11.02 5.76
CA PRO A 666 5.48 10.88 6.60
C PRO A 666 6.56 10.01 5.92
N HIS A 667 7.44 9.39 6.71
CA HIS A 667 8.54 8.53 6.24
C HIS A 667 8.12 7.35 5.34
N GLY A 668 6.86 6.98 5.32
CA GLY A 668 6.27 6.02 4.38
C GLY A 668 4.86 6.42 4.01
N PRO A 669 4.44 6.32 2.75
CA PRO A 669 3.11 6.71 2.32
C PRO A 669 2.03 5.88 3.05
N ARG A 670 1.03 6.57 3.60
CA ARG A 670 -0.12 5.99 4.31
C ARG A 670 -1.34 5.82 3.41
N LYS A 671 -1.54 6.75 2.46
CA LYS A 671 -2.64 6.68 1.50
C LYS A 671 -2.43 5.53 0.53
N LEU A 672 -3.48 4.75 0.28
CA LEU A 672 -3.43 3.62 -0.65
C LEU A 672 -3.09 4.07 -2.07
N THR A 673 -3.64 5.20 -2.50
CA THR A 673 -3.34 5.81 -3.82
C THR A 673 -1.87 6.21 -3.96
N HIS A 674 -1.24 6.73 -2.90
CA HIS A 674 0.18 7.05 -2.90
C HIS A 674 1.05 5.79 -2.91
N GLN A 675 0.66 4.75 -2.19
CA GLN A 675 1.33 3.45 -2.23
C GLN A 675 1.25 2.82 -3.62
N LEU A 676 0.06 2.80 -4.24
CA LEU A 676 -0.14 2.34 -5.61
C LEU A 676 0.71 3.17 -6.58
N ARG A 677 0.67 4.51 -6.48
CA ARG A 677 1.47 5.39 -7.32
C ARG A 677 2.96 5.10 -7.21
N LYS A 678 3.48 4.83 -6.01
CA LYS A 678 4.89 4.45 -5.80
C LYS A 678 5.22 3.17 -6.55
N VAL A 679 4.40 2.14 -6.40
CA VAL A 679 4.61 0.84 -7.05
C VAL A 679 4.53 0.96 -8.57
N ASP A 680 3.50 1.63 -9.10
CA ASP A 680 3.31 1.79 -10.55
C ASP A 680 4.46 2.55 -11.20
N GLU A 681 4.91 3.64 -10.58
CA GLU A 681 6.04 4.44 -11.09
C GLU A 681 7.35 3.65 -11.05
N GLU A 682 7.57 2.88 -9.99
CA GLU A 682 8.77 2.06 -9.84
C GLU A 682 8.80 0.93 -10.89
N ILE A 683 7.68 0.24 -11.07
CA ILE A 683 7.57 -0.82 -12.07
C ILE A 683 7.73 -0.25 -13.49
N ALA A 684 7.09 0.88 -13.79
CA ALA A 684 7.24 1.56 -15.10
C ALA A 684 8.70 2.01 -15.34
N TRP A 685 9.41 2.44 -14.28
CA TRP A 685 10.82 2.83 -14.35
C TRP A 685 11.71 1.64 -14.69
N PHE A 686 11.55 0.51 -13.98
CA PHE A 686 12.28 -0.72 -14.25
C PHE A 686 11.91 -1.30 -15.62
N ASP A 687 10.64 -1.30 -16.02
CA ASP A 687 10.19 -1.75 -17.33
C ASP A 687 10.89 -0.97 -18.44
N ARG A 688 11.00 0.36 -18.29
CA ARG A 688 11.62 1.22 -19.28
C ARG A 688 13.15 1.09 -19.37
N TYR A 689 13.83 1.14 -18.23
CA TYR A 689 15.29 1.31 -18.20
C TYR A 689 16.06 0.04 -17.88
N PHE A 690 15.41 -0.99 -17.33
CA PHE A 690 16.05 -2.23 -16.93
C PHE A 690 15.60 -3.44 -17.75
N PHE A 691 14.32 -3.62 -17.90
CA PHE A 691 13.77 -4.75 -18.67
C PHE A 691 13.65 -4.44 -20.17
N ASN A 692 13.81 -3.18 -20.59
CA ASN A 692 13.59 -2.73 -21.98
C ASN A 692 12.23 -3.19 -22.53
N ALA A 693 11.23 -3.24 -21.67
CA ALA A 693 9.88 -3.59 -22.06
C ALA A 693 9.34 -2.57 -23.06
N ALA A 694 8.58 -3.03 -24.02
CA ALA A 694 7.85 -2.10 -24.88
C ALA A 694 6.99 -1.19 -24.00
N PRO A 695 6.89 0.12 -24.30
CA PRO A 695 5.99 1.00 -23.55
C PRO A 695 4.61 0.34 -23.48
N PRO A 696 3.90 0.44 -22.34
CA PRO A 696 2.57 -0.13 -22.22
C PRO A 696 1.74 0.32 -23.41
N ALA A 697 0.99 -0.61 -23.99
CA ALA A 697 0.10 -0.29 -25.09
C ALA A 697 -0.73 0.91 -24.67
N ASN A 698 -0.63 1.97 -25.47
CA ASN A 698 -1.28 3.25 -25.20
C ASN A 698 -2.74 2.97 -24.79
N GLU A 699 -3.20 3.47 -23.67
CA GLU A 699 -4.59 3.30 -23.22
C GLU A 699 -5.60 3.71 -24.28
N ALA A 700 -5.20 4.66 -25.14
CA ALA A 700 -5.95 5.03 -26.33
C ALA A 700 -6.24 3.86 -27.29
N LEU A 701 -5.47 2.76 -27.24
CA LEU A 701 -5.67 1.56 -28.10
C LEU A 701 -6.40 0.41 -27.39
N LYS A 702 -6.74 0.55 -26.10
CA LYS A 702 -7.52 -0.47 -25.41
C LYS A 702 -8.91 -0.61 -26.03
N SER A 703 -9.43 -1.84 -25.99
CA SER A 703 -10.83 -2.11 -26.42
C SER A 703 -11.80 -1.25 -25.61
N GLY A 704 -12.72 -0.56 -26.30
CA GLY A 704 -13.64 0.41 -25.70
C GLY A 704 -13.09 1.82 -25.56
N SER A 705 -11.82 2.08 -25.94
CA SER A 705 -11.28 3.44 -26.02
C SER A 705 -11.87 4.23 -27.18
N PRO A 706 -11.82 5.58 -27.15
CA PRO A 706 -12.23 6.42 -28.28
C PRO A 706 -11.55 6.04 -29.59
N LEU A 707 -10.28 5.66 -29.56
CA LEU A 707 -9.54 5.25 -30.75
C LEU A 707 -9.98 3.88 -31.25
N ASP A 708 -10.26 2.92 -30.37
CA ASP A 708 -10.84 1.62 -30.74
C ASP A 708 -12.21 1.80 -31.40
N GLY A 709 -13.07 2.67 -30.86
CA GLY A 709 -14.32 3.05 -31.47
C GLY A 709 -14.14 3.68 -32.84
N ALA A 710 -13.19 4.59 -33.03
CA ALA A 710 -12.85 5.20 -34.30
C ALA A 710 -12.30 4.17 -35.30
N LEU A 711 -11.52 3.18 -34.85
CA LEU A 711 -11.04 2.09 -35.72
C LEU A 711 -12.19 1.16 -36.14
N LYS A 712 -13.11 0.86 -35.23
CA LYS A 712 -14.31 0.07 -35.51
C LYS A 712 -15.24 0.81 -36.49
N SER A 713 -15.40 2.13 -36.34
CA SER A 713 -16.21 2.92 -37.27
C SER A 713 -15.67 2.89 -38.69
N LYS A 714 -14.37 2.77 -38.89
CA LYS A 714 -13.76 2.60 -40.21
C LYS A 714 -14.15 1.31 -40.92
N SER A 715 -14.62 0.29 -40.20
CA SER A 715 -15.11 -0.95 -40.79
C SER A 715 -16.54 -0.87 -41.34
N ILE A 716 -17.25 0.25 -41.09
CA ILE A 716 -18.60 0.45 -41.64
C ILE A 716 -18.52 0.60 -43.16
N ALA A 717 -19.35 -0.17 -43.87
CA ALA A 717 -19.37 -0.18 -45.32
C ALA A 717 -19.61 1.23 -45.89
N ARG A 718 -18.77 1.61 -46.85
CA ARG A 718 -18.86 2.89 -47.56
C ARG A 718 -19.11 2.65 -49.04
N THR A 719 -19.95 3.44 -49.66
CA THR A 719 -20.23 3.37 -51.07
C THR A 719 -19.19 4.22 -51.85
N GLY A 720 -18.27 3.54 -52.56
CA GLY A 720 -17.23 4.25 -53.33
C GLY A 720 -16.32 5.13 -52.46
N GLY A 721 -16.08 4.77 -51.22
CA GLY A 721 -15.29 5.53 -50.24
C GLY A 721 -16.06 6.63 -49.49
N LEU A 722 -17.35 6.81 -49.79
CA LEU A 722 -18.22 7.83 -49.20
C LEU A 722 -19.20 7.20 -48.18
N TYR A 723 -19.52 7.91 -47.10
CA TYR A 723 -20.52 7.49 -46.13
C TYR A 723 -21.94 7.71 -46.64
N GLY A 724 -22.81 6.71 -46.46
CA GLY A 724 -24.20 6.75 -46.93
C GLY A 724 -24.58 5.59 -47.84
N ALA A 725 -25.83 5.62 -48.29
CA ALA A 725 -26.39 4.61 -49.21
C ALA A 725 -26.51 5.16 -50.63
N THR A 726 -26.24 4.36 -51.64
CA THR A 726 -26.46 4.76 -53.02
C THR A 726 -27.95 4.72 -53.36
N TYR A 727 -28.50 5.83 -53.78
CA TYR A 727 -29.85 5.92 -54.30
C TYR A 727 -29.83 6.03 -55.83
N ALA A 728 -30.33 5.02 -56.52
CA ALA A 728 -30.44 4.97 -57.96
C ALA A 728 -31.88 5.28 -58.41
N GLY A 729 -32.23 6.60 -58.43
CA GLY A 729 -33.50 7.07 -58.96
C GLY A 729 -33.46 7.23 -60.50
N LYS A 730 -34.42 8.00 -61.10
CA LYS A 730 -34.47 8.28 -62.55
C LYS A 730 -33.29 9.14 -63.08
N GLY A 731 -32.25 9.38 -62.31
CA GLY A 731 -31.06 10.18 -62.63
C GLY A 731 -29.75 9.49 -62.34
N LYS A 732 -28.64 10.28 -62.27
CA LYS A 732 -27.34 9.77 -61.82
C LYS A 732 -27.46 9.32 -60.36
N PRO A 733 -26.82 8.17 -59.96
CA PRO A 733 -26.81 7.73 -58.58
C PRO A 733 -26.33 8.84 -57.65
N VAL A 734 -27.01 8.97 -56.50
CA VAL A 734 -26.70 9.97 -55.47
C VAL A 734 -26.47 9.24 -54.14
N ILE A 735 -25.50 9.68 -53.37
CA ILE A 735 -25.27 9.18 -52.02
C ILE A 735 -26.22 9.94 -51.07
N ILE A 736 -27.12 9.18 -50.42
CA ILE A 736 -28.09 9.71 -49.44
C ILE A 736 -27.70 9.27 -48.02
N PRO A 737 -28.21 9.97 -46.97
CA PRO A 737 -27.95 9.59 -45.58
C PRO A 737 -28.43 8.18 -45.27
N GLU A 738 -27.63 7.41 -44.58
CA GLU A 738 -28.02 6.15 -43.94
C GLU A 738 -28.71 6.45 -42.59
N VAL A 739 -29.82 5.77 -42.29
CA VAL A 739 -30.54 5.93 -41.02
C VAL A 739 -30.41 4.73 -40.18
N VAL A 740 -30.40 4.95 -38.87
CA VAL A 740 -30.45 3.92 -37.84
C VAL A 740 -31.66 4.15 -36.93
N LYS A 741 -32.21 3.07 -36.41
CA LYS A 741 -33.36 3.17 -35.51
C LYS A 741 -32.88 3.50 -34.08
N ARG A 742 -33.49 4.51 -33.49
CA ARG A 742 -33.34 4.91 -32.11
C ARG A 742 -34.72 5.10 -31.51
N ASP A 743 -35.10 4.24 -30.58
CA ASP A 743 -36.49 4.15 -30.09
C ASP A 743 -37.48 4.08 -31.26
N ASN A 744 -38.30 5.08 -31.34
CA ASN A 744 -39.29 5.22 -32.44
C ASN A 744 -38.84 6.14 -33.58
N LEU A 745 -37.57 6.55 -33.58
CA LEU A 745 -37.01 7.51 -34.53
C LEU A 745 -36.03 6.82 -35.48
N GLU A 746 -36.16 7.04 -36.79
CA GLU A 746 -35.13 6.73 -37.78
C GLU A 746 -34.28 7.95 -37.99
N ILE A 747 -33.10 7.99 -37.39
CA ILE A 747 -32.18 9.14 -37.43
C ILE A 747 -30.98 8.84 -38.31
N GLY A 748 -30.45 9.86 -38.99
CA GLY A 748 -29.20 9.73 -39.74
C GLY A 748 -28.09 9.13 -38.89
N ARG A 749 -27.43 8.10 -39.43
CA ARG A 749 -26.28 7.45 -38.72
C ARG A 749 -25.15 8.44 -38.45
N PHE A 750 -24.96 9.38 -39.37
CA PHE A 750 -23.96 10.44 -39.30
C PHE A 750 -24.61 11.79 -39.54
N GLU A 751 -23.91 12.86 -39.24
CA GLU A 751 -24.18 14.21 -39.76
C GLU A 751 -24.25 14.17 -41.30
N ILE A 752 -25.00 15.07 -41.95
CA ILE A 752 -24.96 15.18 -43.39
C ILE A 752 -23.55 15.54 -43.85
N THR A 753 -22.97 14.73 -44.73
CA THR A 753 -21.62 14.96 -45.23
C THR A 753 -21.58 16.05 -46.32
N ARG A 754 -20.41 16.67 -46.54
CA ARG A 754 -20.18 17.62 -47.58
C ARG A 754 -20.51 17.05 -48.96
N ALA A 755 -20.14 15.79 -49.23
CA ALA A 755 -20.51 15.11 -50.47
C ALA A 755 -22.01 14.99 -50.66
N GLN A 756 -22.77 14.69 -49.62
CA GLN A 756 -24.22 14.61 -49.67
C GLN A 756 -24.86 15.99 -49.89
N PHE A 757 -24.30 17.02 -49.24
CA PHE A 757 -24.85 18.37 -49.39
C PHE A 757 -24.56 18.99 -50.77
N VAL A 758 -23.38 18.79 -51.35
CA VAL A 758 -23.02 19.18 -52.71
C VAL A 758 -23.94 18.53 -53.76
N ALA A 759 -24.48 17.34 -53.51
CA ALA A 759 -25.45 16.72 -54.39
C ALA A 759 -26.75 17.55 -54.51
N PHE A 760 -27.13 18.26 -53.44
CA PHE A 760 -28.26 19.17 -53.39
C PHE A 760 -27.90 20.59 -53.89
N ASP A 761 -26.85 21.20 -53.29
CA ASP A 761 -26.41 22.56 -53.62
C ASP A 761 -25.03 22.53 -54.29
N LYS A 762 -25.02 22.75 -55.61
CA LYS A 762 -23.80 22.78 -56.43
C LYS A 762 -22.88 23.98 -56.14
N ASN A 763 -23.38 25.02 -55.48
CA ASN A 763 -22.61 26.20 -55.12
C ASN A 763 -21.89 26.04 -53.75
N TYR A 764 -22.20 24.97 -52.97
CA TYR A 764 -21.52 24.68 -51.73
C TYR A 764 -20.05 24.37 -52.01
N LYS A 765 -19.14 25.13 -51.37
CA LYS A 765 -17.70 24.97 -51.55
C LYS A 765 -17.20 23.80 -50.70
N MET A 766 -16.69 22.78 -51.36
CA MET A 766 -16.08 21.61 -50.71
C MET A 766 -14.63 21.48 -51.20
N GLU A 767 -13.70 21.37 -50.27
CA GLU A 767 -12.30 21.10 -50.60
C GLU A 767 -12.10 19.61 -50.95
N PRO A 768 -11.25 19.28 -51.92
CA PRO A 768 -10.92 17.90 -52.26
C PRO A 768 -10.37 17.15 -51.01
N GLY A 769 -10.81 15.92 -50.82
CA GLY A 769 -10.42 15.10 -49.66
C GLY A 769 -11.24 15.34 -48.38
N THR A 770 -12.23 16.26 -48.44
CA THR A 770 -13.13 16.56 -47.32
C THR A 770 -14.57 16.08 -47.53
N GLU A 771 -14.77 15.18 -48.48
CA GLU A 771 -16.09 14.68 -48.91
C GLU A 771 -16.89 14.07 -47.73
N ASN A 772 -16.20 13.38 -46.81
CA ASN A 772 -16.78 12.73 -45.66
C ASN A 772 -16.78 13.58 -44.35
N TYR A 773 -16.39 14.85 -44.45
CA TYR A 773 -16.54 15.78 -43.33
C TYR A 773 -18.00 16.25 -43.24
N PRO A 774 -18.48 16.66 -42.05
CA PRO A 774 -19.83 17.20 -41.96
C PRO A 774 -20.01 18.43 -42.83
N ALA A 775 -21.16 18.56 -43.46
CA ALA A 775 -21.57 19.80 -44.10
C ALA A 775 -21.73 20.86 -43.00
N ASN A 776 -20.95 21.91 -43.08
CA ASN A 776 -20.82 22.95 -42.08
C ASN A 776 -21.02 24.34 -42.67
N GLY A 777 -21.32 25.33 -41.84
CA GLY A 777 -21.68 26.66 -42.31
C GLY A 777 -23.09 26.71 -42.92
N ILE A 778 -23.97 25.78 -42.51
CA ILE A 778 -25.31 25.58 -43.06
C ILE A 778 -26.31 26.39 -42.25
N THR A 779 -27.16 27.18 -42.95
CA THR A 779 -28.28 27.84 -42.28
C THR A 779 -29.45 26.88 -42.04
N PHE A 780 -30.33 27.22 -41.11
CA PHE A 780 -31.52 26.39 -40.81
C PHE A 780 -32.40 26.19 -42.05
N GLU A 781 -32.60 27.24 -42.88
CA GLU A 781 -33.41 27.15 -44.09
C GLU A 781 -32.73 26.27 -45.18
N GLN A 782 -31.41 26.25 -45.25
CA GLN A 782 -30.69 25.32 -46.11
C GLN A 782 -30.86 23.87 -45.65
N ALA A 783 -30.80 23.59 -44.31
CA ALA A 783 -31.04 22.27 -43.78
C ALA A 783 -32.45 21.74 -44.07
N LYS A 784 -33.48 22.58 -43.92
CA LYS A 784 -34.87 22.26 -44.31
C LYS A 784 -34.99 21.99 -45.81
N SER A 785 -34.44 22.88 -46.63
CA SER A 785 -34.49 22.74 -48.09
C SER A 785 -33.79 21.47 -48.60
N TYR A 786 -32.70 21.07 -47.95
CA TYR A 786 -32.05 19.78 -48.20
C TYR A 786 -32.96 18.60 -47.86
N ALA A 787 -33.61 18.60 -46.69
CA ALA A 787 -34.54 17.55 -46.28
C ALA A 787 -35.77 17.47 -47.23
N ASP A 788 -36.31 18.60 -47.65
CA ASP A 788 -37.41 18.67 -48.67
C ASP A 788 -36.94 18.14 -50.03
N TRP A 789 -35.72 18.47 -50.49
CA TRP A 789 -35.13 17.92 -51.70
C TRP A 789 -34.94 16.39 -51.58
N LEU A 790 -34.45 15.90 -50.44
CA LEU A 790 -34.24 14.48 -50.19
C LEU A 790 -35.59 13.73 -50.20
N SER A 791 -36.63 14.32 -49.64
CA SER A 791 -38.00 13.79 -49.66
C SER A 791 -38.53 13.65 -51.08
N LYS A 792 -38.38 14.68 -51.92
CA LYS A 792 -38.76 14.67 -53.33
C LYS A 792 -37.93 13.64 -54.14
N LEU A 793 -36.66 13.49 -53.83
CA LEU A 793 -35.75 12.56 -54.50
C LEU A 793 -36.13 11.11 -54.22
N THR A 794 -36.40 10.78 -52.95
CA THR A 794 -36.59 9.41 -52.50
C THR A 794 -38.06 8.98 -52.42
N GLY A 795 -39.01 9.91 -52.48
CA GLY A 795 -40.44 9.62 -52.21
C GLY A 795 -40.76 9.29 -50.76
N GLN A 796 -39.83 9.46 -49.85
CA GLN A 796 -39.98 9.22 -48.42
C GLN A 796 -39.97 10.56 -47.68
N VAL A 797 -40.56 10.65 -46.51
CA VAL A 797 -40.60 11.86 -45.70
C VAL A 797 -39.26 12.02 -44.98
N TRP A 798 -38.50 13.04 -45.30
CA TRP A 798 -37.27 13.41 -44.59
C TRP A 798 -37.44 14.84 -44.05
N ARG A 799 -36.91 15.05 -42.85
CA ARG A 799 -37.00 16.35 -42.19
C ARG A 799 -35.84 16.56 -41.21
N VAL A 800 -35.66 17.78 -40.78
CA VAL A 800 -34.83 18.13 -39.66
C VAL A 800 -35.56 17.63 -38.38
N PRO A 801 -34.86 17.01 -37.40
CA PRO A 801 -35.49 16.53 -36.19
C PRO A 801 -36.05 17.68 -35.33
N THR A 802 -37.08 17.42 -34.54
CA THR A 802 -37.53 18.36 -33.51
C THR A 802 -36.64 18.27 -32.28
N GLU A 803 -36.49 19.36 -31.53
CA GLU A 803 -35.71 19.37 -30.28
C GLU A 803 -36.21 18.30 -29.29
N ALA A 804 -37.51 18.10 -29.20
CA ALA A 804 -38.14 17.10 -28.30
C ALA A 804 -37.76 15.66 -28.68
N GLU A 805 -37.67 15.35 -29.99
CA GLU A 805 -37.33 13.97 -30.44
C GLU A 805 -35.91 13.57 -30.15
N VAL A 806 -34.99 14.49 -30.09
CA VAL A 806 -33.55 14.20 -30.01
C VAL A 806 -32.92 14.66 -28.69
N LYS A 807 -33.69 15.32 -27.82
CA LYS A 807 -33.18 15.86 -26.53
C LYS A 807 -32.46 14.82 -25.70
N SER A 808 -32.93 13.58 -25.71
CA SER A 808 -32.30 12.46 -24.95
C SER A 808 -31.04 11.92 -25.64
N LEU A 809 -30.85 12.20 -26.91
CA LEU A 809 -29.72 11.69 -27.69
C LEU A 809 -28.50 12.65 -27.65
N TYR A 810 -28.74 13.95 -27.43
CA TYR A 810 -27.70 14.96 -27.33
C TYR A 810 -27.45 15.28 -25.88
N GLY A 811 -26.57 14.50 -25.22
CA GLY A 811 -26.15 14.72 -23.85
C GLY A 811 -24.65 14.92 -23.77
N ASN A 812 -24.19 15.32 -22.58
CA ASN A 812 -22.76 15.39 -22.28
C ASN A 812 -22.18 13.99 -22.39
N LYS A 813 -21.32 13.73 -23.37
CA LYS A 813 -20.76 12.40 -23.63
C LYS A 813 -19.28 12.51 -23.85
N ASP A 814 -18.53 11.79 -23.02
CA ASP A 814 -17.09 11.70 -23.14
C ASP A 814 -16.69 11.10 -24.50
N GLY A 815 -15.65 11.66 -25.11
CA GLY A 815 -15.06 11.14 -26.33
C GLY A 815 -15.65 11.68 -27.63
N GLU A 816 -16.52 12.69 -27.61
CA GLU A 816 -16.98 13.40 -28.80
C GLU A 816 -16.01 14.50 -29.26
N ASN A 817 -16.07 14.93 -30.51
CA ASN A 817 -15.23 16.00 -31.03
C ASN A 817 -15.73 17.38 -30.56
N THR A 818 -15.34 17.78 -29.38
CA THR A 818 -15.77 19.01 -28.70
C THR A 818 -14.57 19.79 -28.21
N LEU A 819 -14.78 21.06 -27.85
CA LEU A 819 -13.72 21.92 -27.37
C LEU A 819 -13.10 21.40 -26.04
N ASP A 820 -13.91 20.85 -25.12
CA ASP A 820 -13.44 20.21 -23.87
C ASP A 820 -12.64 18.95 -24.15
N TYR A 821 -13.00 18.14 -25.13
CA TYR A 821 -12.20 17.01 -25.59
C TYR A 821 -10.76 17.43 -25.98
N TRP A 822 -10.66 18.50 -26.81
CA TRP A 822 -9.35 19.01 -27.23
C TRP A 822 -8.59 19.72 -26.13
N ALA A 823 -9.29 20.40 -25.24
CA ALA A 823 -8.68 21.04 -24.06
C ALA A 823 -8.18 20.01 -23.02
N GLY A 824 -8.79 18.82 -22.99
CA GLY A 824 -8.49 17.78 -21.99
C GLY A 824 -9.10 18.04 -20.62
N TYR A 825 -10.04 18.97 -20.50
CA TYR A 825 -10.80 19.29 -19.27
C TYR A 825 -12.08 20.05 -19.66
N SER A 826 -13.06 20.15 -18.75
CA SER A 826 -14.27 20.95 -18.93
C SER A 826 -13.98 22.43 -18.70
N PRO A 827 -13.87 23.28 -19.76
CA PRO A 827 -13.52 24.67 -19.58
C PRO A 827 -14.62 25.46 -18.88
N ASN A 828 -14.23 26.34 -17.98
CA ASN A 828 -15.13 27.36 -17.45
C ASN A 828 -15.47 28.38 -18.54
N PRO A 829 -16.48 29.28 -18.36
CA PRO A 829 -16.88 30.23 -19.41
C PRO A 829 -15.75 31.12 -19.94
N ASP A 830 -14.83 31.58 -19.08
CA ASP A 830 -13.71 32.44 -19.50
C ASP A 830 -12.68 31.67 -20.32
N ASP A 831 -12.37 30.42 -19.94
CA ASP A 831 -11.48 29.55 -20.71
C ASP A 831 -12.11 29.18 -22.05
N THR A 832 -13.42 28.93 -22.07
CA THR A 832 -14.15 28.67 -23.33
C THR A 832 -13.97 29.79 -24.33
N VAL A 833 -14.11 31.06 -23.90
CA VAL A 833 -13.90 32.24 -24.75
C VAL A 833 -12.46 32.29 -25.27
N ARG A 834 -11.48 32.11 -24.36
CA ARG A 834 -10.05 32.15 -24.71
C ARG A 834 -9.66 31.03 -25.69
N LEU A 835 -10.16 29.83 -25.50
CA LEU A 835 -9.91 28.70 -26.41
C LEU A 835 -10.56 28.91 -27.75
N SER A 836 -11.82 29.39 -27.79
CA SER A 836 -12.52 29.71 -29.04
C SER A 836 -11.83 30.85 -29.84
N GLU A 837 -11.26 31.83 -29.16
CA GLU A 837 -10.43 32.87 -29.80
C GLU A 837 -9.15 32.28 -30.39
N LYS A 838 -8.47 31.40 -29.67
CA LYS A 838 -7.26 30.71 -30.15
C LYS A 838 -7.52 29.82 -31.36
N LEU A 839 -8.70 29.21 -31.46
CA LEU A 839 -9.07 28.47 -32.68
C LEU A 839 -9.03 29.34 -33.97
N LYS A 840 -9.27 30.66 -33.88
CA LYS A 840 -9.21 31.57 -35.02
C LYS A 840 -7.79 31.72 -35.57
N ASP A 841 -6.78 31.47 -34.74
CA ASP A 841 -5.36 31.55 -35.14
C ASP A 841 -4.91 30.32 -35.97
N LEU A 842 -5.69 29.22 -35.98
CA LEU A 842 -5.38 28.04 -36.77
C LEU A 842 -5.66 28.31 -38.29
N PRO A 843 -4.90 27.70 -39.19
CA PRO A 843 -5.13 27.83 -40.62
C PRO A 843 -6.41 27.09 -41.08
N GLY A 844 -7.11 27.66 -42.06
CA GLY A 844 -8.30 27.07 -42.72
C GLY A 844 -9.62 27.36 -41.97
N PRO A 845 -10.77 27.19 -42.64
CA PRO A 845 -12.09 27.30 -42.01
C PRO A 845 -12.46 26.05 -41.23
N ALA A 846 -13.32 26.20 -40.21
CA ALA A 846 -13.87 25.12 -39.42
C ALA A 846 -12.79 24.10 -38.92
N ARG A 847 -11.80 24.67 -38.22
CA ARG A 847 -10.64 23.93 -37.70
C ARG A 847 -11.09 22.86 -36.71
N LEU A 848 -10.31 21.78 -36.59
CA LEU A 848 -10.58 20.64 -35.76
C LEU A 848 -11.76 19.75 -36.18
N LEU A 849 -12.53 20.09 -37.22
CA LEU A 849 -13.52 19.15 -37.74
C LEU A 849 -12.87 17.85 -38.21
N LYS A 850 -13.53 16.73 -37.97
CA LYS A 850 -13.13 15.40 -38.39
C LYS A 850 -14.13 14.80 -39.38
N GLN A 851 -13.73 13.75 -40.09
CA GLN A 851 -14.67 12.96 -40.87
C GLN A 851 -15.76 12.40 -39.93
N VAL A 852 -17.00 12.37 -40.43
CA VAL A 852 -18.11 11.76 -39.69
C VAL A 852 -17.77 10.33 -39.29
N GLY A 853 -18.21 9.90 -38.13
CA GLY A 853 -17.88 8.60 -37.59
C GLY A 853 -16.42 8.46 -37.10
N SER A 854 -15.70 9.57 -36.86
CA SER A 854 -14.35 9.53 -36.29
C SER A 854 -14.34 9.24 -34.80
N PHE A 855 -15.44 9.44 -34.11
CA PHE A 855 -15.61 9.20 -32.68
C PHE A 855 -16.55 8.01 -32.43
N PRO A 856 -16.51 7.40 -31.22
CA PRO A 856 -17.32 6.21 -30.92
C PRO A 856 -18.81 6.42 -31.18
N GLY A 857 -19.44 5.45 -31.83
CA GLY A 857 -20.87 5.46 -32.03
C GLY A 857 -21.61 5.25 -30.72
N GLN A 858 -22.78 5.83 -30.58
CA GLN A 858 -23.62 5.74 -29.39
C GLN A 858 -24.83 4.85 -29.63
N GLY A 859 -25.16 4.06 -28.60
CA GLY A 859 -26.31 3.16 -28.56
C GLY A 859 -26.00 1.93 -27.70
N SER A 860 -27.00 1.34 -27.06
CA SER A 860 -26.88 0.05 -26.38
C SER A 860 -26.73 -1.10 -27.37
N ASP A 861 -27.01 -0.88 -28.65
CA ASP A 861 -26.92 -1.84 -29.73
C ASP A 861 -25.68 -1.53 -30.57
N THR A 862 -24.64 -2.34 -30.39
CA THR A 862 -23.35 -2.20 -31.10
C THR A 862 -23.45 -2.47 -32.60
N GLU A 863 -24.56 -3.07 -33.06
CA GLU A 863 -24.75 -3.39 -34.48
C GLU A 863 -25.24 -2.16 -35.30
N GLN A 864 -25.89 -1.20 -34.65
CA GLN A 864 -26.40 -0.01 -35.35
C GLN A 864 -26.09 1.32 -34.63
N PRO A 865 -24.83 1.70 -34.45
CA PRO A 865 -24.49 2.91 -33.76
C PRO A 865 -24.86 4.18 -34.60
N ALA A 866 -25.26 5.26 -33.90
CA ALA A 866 -25.26 6.64 -34.45
C ALA A 866 -24.00 7.33 -33.94
N PHE A 867 -23.37 8.17 -34.75
CA PHE A 867 -22.09 8.81 -34.48
C PHE A 867 -22.24 10.33 -34.38
N ASP A 868 -21.28 10.94 -33.70
CA ASP A 868 -21.09 12.39 -33.59
C ASP A 868 -22.36 13.15 -33.11
N LEU A 869 -23.13 12.51 -32.18
CA LEU A 869 -24.38 13.07 -31.65
C LEU A 869 -24.18 14.24 -30.66
N GLY A 870 -23.01 14.38 -30.10
CA GLY A 870 -22.72 15.43 -29.12
C GLY A 870 -21.56 16.36 -29.49
N GLY A 871 -20.96 16.18 -30.68
CA GLY A 871 -19.76 16.92 -31.06
C GLY A 871 -19.61 17.13 -32.56
N ASN A 872 -18.39 17.43 -33.00
CA ASN A 872 -17.99 17.73 -34.37
C ASN A 872 -18.65 19.02 -34.91
N VAL A 873 -19.93 19.03 -35.34
CA VAL A 873 -20.74 20.23 -35.57
C VAL A 873 -21.97 20.25 -34.66
N ALA A 874 -22.36 21.41 -34.18
CA ALA A 874 -23.67 21.59 -33.58
C ALA A 874 -24.76 21.42 -34.64
N GLU A 875 -25.86 20.76 -34.31
CA GLU A 875 -26.84 20.34 -35.32
C GLU A 875 -28.17 21.10 -35.23
N TRP A 876 -28.72 21.53 -36.36
CA TRP A 876 -30.02 22.18 -36.41
C TRP A 876 -31.15 21.24 -35.98
N VAL A 877 -32.01 21.75 -35.08
CA VAL A 877 -33.29 21.15 -34.73
C VAL A 877 -34.42 22.17 -34.87
N VAL A 878 -35.67 21.65 -34.96
CA VAL A 878 -36.87 22.47 -34.98
C VAL A 878 -37.39 22.61 -33.56
N THR A 879 -37.50 23.84 -33.07
CA THR A 879 -38.12 24.14 -31.77
C THR A 879 -39.65 24.06 -31.82
N SER A 880 -40.33 24.08 -30.68
CA SER A 880 -41.80 24.01 -30.60
C SER A 880 -42.51 25.17 -31.29
N ASP A 881 -41.85 26.33 -31.49
CA ASP A 881 -42.37 27.47 -32.21
C ASP A 881 -42.01 27.46 -33.71
N GLY A 882 -41.40 26.35 -34.18
CA GLY A 882 -41.06 26.15 -35.60
C GLY A 882 -39.75 26.84 -36.06
N LYS A 883 -38.99 27.44 -35.12
CA LYS A 883 -37.70 28.04 -35.43
C LYS A 883 -36.56 27.03 -35.40
N GLY A 884 -35.44 27.39 -36.02
CA GLY A 884 -34.20 26.63 -35.96
C GLY A 884 -33.40 26.96 -34.68
N LYS A 885 -32.91 25.93 -34.01
CA LYS A 885 -31.98 26.04 -32.90
C LYS A 885 -30.82 25.05 -33.11
N PRO A 886 -29.54 25.46 -33.03
CA PRO A 886 -28.45 24.52 -33.02
C PRO A 886 -28.35 23.90 -31.61
N ILE A 887 -28.13 22.58 -31.55
CA ILE A 887 -27.94 21.82 -30.31
C ILE A 887 -26.71 20.92 -30.41
N GLY A 888 -26.26 20.39 -29.28
CA GLY A 888 -25.05 19.59 -29.20
C GLY A 888 -23.80 20.45 -29.09
N GLY A 889 -22.69 19.80 -28.72
CA GLY A 889 -21.36 20.40 -28.71
C GLY A 889 -20.83 20.53 -30.14
N SER A 890 -19.68 21.14 -30.28
CA SER A 890 -18.96 21.20 -31.57
C SER A 890 -17.46 21.28 -31.33
N ALA A 891 -16.67 21.13 -32.37
CA ALA A 891 -15.21 21.31 -32.25
C ALA A 891 -14.82 22.71 -31.75
N GLY A 892 -15.70 23.69 -31.88
CA GLY A 892 -15.52 25.05 -31.39
C GLY A 892 -16.23 25.40 -30.08
N CYS A 893 -17.04 24.46 -29.50
CA CYS A 893 -17.76 24.66 -28.24
C CYS A 893 -17.66 23.44 -27.36
N PRO A 894 -17.64 23.60 -25.99
CA PRO A 894 -17.73 22.48 -25.09
C PRO A 894 -19.07 21.75 -25.19
N SER A 895 -19.07 20.48 -24.76
CA SER A 895 -20.29 19.67 -24.69
C SER A 895 -21.23 20.11 -23.58
N ASP A 896 -20.71 20.71 -22.48
CA ASP A 896 -21.49 21.16 -21.34
C ASP A 896 -22.33 22.41 -21.72
N PRO A 897 -23.68 22.30 -21.70
CA PRO A 897 -24.54 23.42 -22.04
C PRO A 897 -24.45 24.61 -21.08
N ARG A 898 -23.91 24.39 -19.86
CA ARG A 898 -23.68 25.47 -18.88
C ARG A 898 -22.52 26.39 -19.26
N SER A 899 -21.70 26.01 -20.23
CA SER A 899 -20.59 26.79 -20.72
C SER A 899 -21.01 28.08 -21.48
N ASN A 900 -22.31 28.23 -21.77
CA ASN A 900 -22.88 29.36 -22.55
C ASN A 900 -22.17 29.64 -23.88
N CYS A 901 -21.50 28.63 -24.43
CA CYS A 901 -20.87 28.76 -25.74
C CYS A 901 -21.91 28.75 -26.85
N THR A 902 -21.88 29.73 -27.72
CA THR A 902 -22.69 29.73 -28.96
C THR A 902 -21.79 29.31 -30.11
N PRO A 903 -22.09 28.20 -30.82
CA PRO A 903 -21.28 27.75 -31.93
C PRO A 903 -21.19 28.82 -33.01
N ALA A 904 -19.98 29.13 -33.48
CA ALA A 904 -19.81 29.97 -34.65
C ALA A 904 -20.46 29.30 -35.87
N GLY A 905 -21.00 30.10 -36.80
CA GLY A 905 -21.74 29.58 -37.97
C GLY A 905 -20.97 28.47 -38.72
N GLU A 906 -19.66 28.57 -38.79
CA GLU A 906 -18.78 27.57 -39.42
C GLU A 906 -18.73 26.21 -38.71
N TYR A 907 -19.20 26.10 -37.48
CA TYR A 907 -19.30 24.86 -36.70
C TYR A 907 -20.76 24.39 -36.57
N ILE A 908 -21.68 24.86 -37.42
CA ILE A 908 -23.08 24.43 -37.44
C ILE A 908 -23.34 23.60 -38.68
N GLY A 909 -23.82 22.41 -38.49
CA GLY A 909 -24.29 21.48 -39.53
C GLY A 909 -25.69 20.97 -39.19
N PHE A 910 -26.04 19.75 -39.64
CA PHE A 910 -27.33 19.17 -39.36
C PHE A 910 -27.35 17.67 -39.64
N ARG A 911 -28.34 17.03 -39.09
CA ARG A 911 -28.70 15.64 -39.31
C ARG A 911 -30.14 15.57 -39.75
N VAL A 912 -30.56 14.52 -40.42
CA VAL A 912 -31.95 14.33 -40.82
C VAL A 912 -32.58 13.12 -40.14
N VAL A 913 -33.89 13.15 -40.03
CA VAL A 913 -34.71 12.01 -39.60
C VAL A 913 -35.67 11.63 -40.70
N ARG A 914 -35.99 10.31 -40.75
CA ARG A 914 -36.93 9.78 -41.73
C ARG A 914 -38.25 9.43 -41.01
N GLY A 915 -39.36 9.82 -41.58
CA GLY A 915 -40.70 9.63 -41.04
C GLY A 915 -41.40 10.92 -40.58
N ALA A 916 -42.71 10.89 -40.41
CA ALA A 916 -43.50 12.04 -39.94
C ALA A 916 -43.19 12.32 -38.46
N VAL A 917 -43.47 13.52 -37.98
CA VAL A 917 -43.37 13.90 -36.57
C VAL A 917 -44.31 13.02 -35.76
N GLN A 918 -43.75 12.29 -34.80
CA GLN A 918 -44.54 11.49 -33.86
C GLN A 918 -45.17 12.40 -32.79
N PRO A 919 -46.44 12.26 -32.46
CA PRO A 919 -47.02 13.00 -31.34
C PRO A 919 -46.32 12.56 -30.02
N ALA A 920 -45.95 13.54 -29.20
CA ALA A 920 -45.30 13.28 -27.93
C ALA A 920 -46.13 12.25 -27.12
N SER A 921 -45.55 11.12 -26.80
CA SER A 921 -46.19 10.14 -25.90
C SER A 921 -46.40 10.82 -24.55
N VAL A 922 -47.69 10.89 -24.15
CA VAL A 922 -48.06 11.34 -22.80
C VAL A 922 -47.42 10.35 -21.82
N ALA A 923 -46.45 10.81 -21.07
CA ALA A 923 -45.82 10.01 -20.01
C ALA A 923 -46.90 9.53 -19.05
N ALA A 924 -47.06 8.21 -18.95
CA ALA A 924 -47.94 7.60 -17.96
C ALA A 924 -47.48 8.10 -16.57
N LYS A 925 -48.38 8.73 -15.82
CA LYS A 925 -48.15 9.04 -14.40
C LYS A 925 -47.77 7.74 -13.66
N PRO A 926 -46.75 7.75 -12.80
CA PRO A 926 -46.54 6.62 -11.94
C PRO A 926 -47.76 6.48 -11.03
N ALA A 927 -48.30 5.25 -10.96
CA ALA A 927 -49.32 4.90 -10.00
C ALA A 927 -48.75 5.03 -8.58
N VAL A 928 -49.54 5.64 -7.69
CA VAL A 928 -49.26 5.91 -6.27
C VAL A 928 -48.98 4.64 -5.50
#